data_40d12e4a12dd5ffd1351b51246f5473b
#
_entry.id   40d12e4a12dd5ffd1351b51246f5473b
#
_cell.length_a   1.000
_cell.length_b   1.000
_cell.length_c   1.000
_cell.angle_alpha   90.00
_cell.angle_beta   90.00
_cell.angle_gamma   90.00
#
_symmetry.space_group_name_H-M   'P 1'
#
loop_
_entity.id
_entity.type
_entity.pdbx_description
1 polymer ?
#
loop_
_entity_poly.entity_id
_entity_poly.type
_entity_poly.pdbx_seq_one_letter_code
_entity_poly.pdbx_strand_id
1 'polypeptide(L)'
;MKRILCGVLAAALLLGLAGCSGAPASSKADSAPAASTTARTVEVDPALVAPSAIQPADAFAGGTGTESDPYQIATAEQLAYLADIANNWEPSVKRDELLRAYYVLTADIALNDPADFDQWAQQAPEYGWTPIETFSGHFDGQGHTVSGLYLYDISEKTCDIGLFDSLYNADVCGLTLDHCRIVVSGNASKAGTLAGTCLYSVLENCAVSDSQIVCKDSLYCDVSLGGIAGSLLAGSLVKRENAPARHDTAIRRCSFSGSIEAFSDCYAVGGIVADLSSGVLENCTSSGVFSVEWTRLGGIAGTVDGATGSGAFVSGCTSQCTLTSQNKNAVVGGIVGTASNSSAVASDTQIRNCVNKGIIQSAGSQTGGLVGDVYSGTLDSRLVIRDCRNEADVTGQNNTGGLVGQLTPRKLDFTLQDCANTGEVVGSTWVGGIVGMADIPGGDHCEVLRCSNSGAVNADSSAGGIVGGGVGPCTTPVGTELQLNACRNSGIVTVQRNMAGGILGAVISDKNGETIHIDKCENTGNVRSATTSGRLGGIVGGGVAGYVSNDPAAPACLVTNTVNCGDIVFGDGVQDFAGFDSLVTGNVTNETTLGDKVTQVLGGPCAGGIVAVSYRSAMENCLNTGSILLDSSMTPAFCTSDITAEGTQTVFAGAIYGLTVYSDDARNDTPQRERVVDCSYTGDAPIAVNAIFSADPSEFVSNVQQVTPQQAQQLAASLLS
;
A
#
# COMPACT_ATOMS: atom_id res chain seq x y z
N MET A 1 -19.60 33.78 23.25
CA MET A 1 -20.11 32.41 23.24
C MET A 1 -19.63 31.56 22.06
N LYS A 2 -19.32 32.15 20.88
CA LYS A 2 -18.82 31.39 19.69
C LYS A 2 -17.34 30.94 19.77
N ARG A 3 -16.49 31.56 20.58
CA ARG A 3 -15.12 31.09 20.84
C ARG A 3 -15.00 29.73 21.55
N ILE A 4 -16.08 29.26 22.14
CA ILE A 4 -16.12 27.96 22.85
C ILE A 4 -16.45 26.81 21.88
N LEU A 5 -17.06 27.09 20.72
CA LEU A 5 -17.51 26.04 19.80
C LEU A 5 -16.38 25.49 18.90
N CYS A 6 -15.42 26.34 18.47
CA CYS A 6 -14.25 25.85 17.71
C CYS A 6 -13.28 25.07 18.60
N GLY A 7 -13.08 25.51 19.86
CA GLY A 7 -12.24 24.78 20.80
C GLY A 7 -12.78 23.42 21.26
N VAL A 8 -14.11 23.25 21.21
CA VAL A 8 -14.75 21.97 21.58
C VAL A 8 -14.74 20.96 20.44
N LEU A 9 -14.71 21.39 19.18
CA LEU A 9 -14.58 20.49 18.04
C LEU A 9 -13.14 19.92 17.92
N ALA A 10 -12.12 20.75 18.16
CA ALA A 10 -10.74 20.30 18.21
C ALA A 10 -10.46 19.35 19.38
N ALA A 11 -11.07 19.59 20.54
CA ALA A 11 -10.93 18.73 21.71
C ALA A 11 -11.66 17.37 21.61
N ALA A 12 -12.73 17.29 20.83
CA ALA A 12 -13.45 16.02 20.61
C ALA A 12 -12.75 15.10 19.59
N LEU A 13 -11.99 15.66 18.65
CA LEU A 13 -11.11 14.88 17.75
C LEU A 13 -9.81 14.41 18.45
N LEU A 14 -9.30 15.18 19.41
CA LEU A 14 -8.09 14.81 20.16
C LEU A 14 -8.32 13.72 21.21
N LEU A 15 -9.54 13.46 21.65
CA LEU A 15 -9.88 12.39 22.60
C LEU A 15 -10.10 11.01 21.92
N GLY A 16 -10.21 10.95 20.62
CA GLY A 16 -10.30 9.70 19.85
C GLY A 16 -8.94 9.05 19.50
N LEU A 17 -7.84 9.78 19.62
CA LEU A 17 -6.50 9.33 19.21
C LEU A 17 -5.59 8.86 20.37
N ALA A 18 -6.08 8.87 21.60
CA ALA A 18 -5.29 8.48 22.79
C ALA A 18 -5.39 7.00 23.17
N GLY A 19 -5.62 6.09 22.24
CA GLY A 19 -5.89 4.69 22.56
C GLY A 19 -5.24 3.65 21.66
N CYS A 20 -4.01 3.79 21.20
CA CYS A 20 -3.25 2.68 20.60
C CYS A 20 -1.74 2.88 20.69
N SER A 21 -1.18 2.72 21.87
CA SER A 21 0.23 2.38 22.05
C SER A 21 0.35 1.08 22.83
N GLY A 22 0.32 -0.03 22.10
CA GLY A 22 0.62 -1.37 22.59
C GLY A 22 1.70 -1.98 21.72
N ALA A 23 2.94 -1.52 21.87
CA ALA A 23 4.10 -2.24 21.37
C ALA A 23 4.50 -3.31 22.41
N PRO A 24 4.91 -4.52 22.00
CA PRO A 24 5.42 -5.53 22.93
C PRO A 24 6.77 -5.09 23.48
N ALA A 25 6.86 -5.07 24.78
CA ALA A 25 8.08 -4.82 25.51
C ALA A 25 9.09 -5.96 25.29
N SER A 26 10.22 -5.66 24.69
CA SER A 26 11.44 -6.44 24.88
C SER A 26 12.65 -5.54 25.05
N SER A 27 13.22 -5.64 26.23
CA SER A 27 14.60 -5.45 26.64
C SER A 27 15.27 -4.08 26.55
N LYS A 28 15.60 -3.63 27.78
CA LYS A 28 16.66 -2.69 28.16
C LYS A 28 16.55 -1.25 27.70
N ALA A 29 16.11 -0.45 28.68
CA ALA A 29 16.26 0.99 28.69
C ALA A 29 17.76 1.35 28.64
N ASP A 30 18.21 1.86 27.50
CA ASP A 30 19.25 2.86 27.48
C ASP A 30 18.53 4.22 27.54
N SER A 31 18.88 4.97 28.57
CA SER A 31 18.35 6.29 28.83
C SER A 31 18.66 7.20 27.65
N ALA A 32 17.64 7.49 26.83
CA ALA A 32 17.70 8.58 25.90
C ALA A 32 17.94 9.90 26.69
N PRO A 33 18.82 10.78 26.25
CA PRO A 33 18.97 12.08 26.85
C PRO A 33 17.62 12.82 26.77
N ALA A 34 17.21 13.44 27.86
CA ALA A 34 16.01 14.26 27.92
C ALA A 34 16.03 15.26 26.76
N ALA A 35 15.06 15.16 25.86
CA ALA A 35 14.88 16.15 24.82
C ALA A 35 14.72 17.50 25.49
N SER A 36 15.63 18.41 25.23
CA SER A 36 15.52 19.80 25.67
C SER A 36 14.31 20.39 24.95
N THR A 37 13.27 20.73 25.68
CA THR A 37 12.14 21.51 25.18
C THR A 37 12.57 22.97 24.95
N THR A 38 13.47 23.20 24.03
CA THR A 38 13.59 24.53 23.43
C THR A 38 12.43 24.67 22.47
N ALA A 39 11.55 25.64 22.72
CA ALA A 39 10.50 26.00 21.78
C ALA A 39 11.15 26.22 20.40
N ARG A 40 10.81 25.39 19.42
CA ARG A 40 11.21 25.61 18.03
C ARG A 40 10.53 26.90 17.59
N THR A 41 11.29 27.84 17.13
CA THR A 41 10.80 29.08 16.50
C THR A 41 10.86 28.90 15.00
N VAL A 42 9.87 29.41 14.29
CA VAL A 42 9.88 29.46 12.82
C VAL A 42 11.08 30.22 12.35
N GLU A 43 11.95 29.61 11.57
CA GLU A 43 13.03 30.31 10.90
C GLU A 43 12.48 30.95 9.64
N VAL A 44 12.23 32.25 9.69
CA VAL A 44 11.69 33.02 8.58
C VAL A 44 12.83 33.43 7.65
N ASP A 45 12.77 32.98 6.40
CA ASP A 45 13.64 33.50 5.35
C ASP A 45 13.04 34.81 4.80
N PRO A 46 13.67 35.97 5.05
CA PRO A 46 13.12 37.26 4.62
C PRO A 46 13.00 37.39 3.09
N ALA A 47 13.81 36.63 2.31
CA ALA A 47 13.75 36.67 0.86
C ALA A 47 12.47 35.99 0.32
N LEU A 48 11.85 35.09 1.11
CA LEU A 48 10.61 34.41 0.76
C LEU A 48 9.35 35.11 1.28
N VAL A 49 9.48 36.20 2.01
CA VAL A 49 8.33 37.01 2.44
C VAL A 49 7.97 37.99 1.32
N ALA A 50 6.77 37.85 0.76
CA ALA A 50 6.28 38.78 -0.25
C ALA A 50 6.14 40.18 0.35
N PRO A 51 6.66 41.24 -0.33
CA PRO A 51 6.70 42.58 0.23
C PRO A 51 5.32 43.23 0.36
N SER A 52 4.31 42.74 -0.37
CA SER A 52 2.99 43.34 -0.43
C SER A 52 1.89 42.30 -0.40
N ALA A 53 0.68 42.69 -0.02
CA ALA A 53 -0.54 41.94 -0.26
C ALA A 53 -1.36 42.64 -1.35
N ILE A 54 -2.15 41.91 -2.11
CA ILE A 54 -3.08 42.46 -3.10
C ILE A 54 -4.14 43.28 -2.37
N GLN A 55 -4.30 44.55 -2.77
CA GLN A 55 -5.28 45.45 -2.17
C GLN A 55 -6.70 45.08 -2.65
N PRO A 56 -7.67 44.87 -1.74
CA PRO A 56 -9.03 44.56 -2.12
C PRO A 56 -9.68 45.70 -2.91
N ALA A 57 -10.52 45.34 -3.91
CA ALA A 57 -11.42 46.30 -4.53
C ALA A 57 -12.56 46.71 -3.58
N ASP A 58 -13.27 47.78 -3.92
CA ASP A 58 -14.45 48.22 -3.14
C ASP A 58 -15.71 47.41 -3.46
N ALA A 59 -15.74 46.69 -4.58
CA ALA A 59 -16.89 45.91 -5.04
C ALA A 59 -16.53 44.85 -6.09
N PHE A 60 -17.41 43.88 -6.30
CA PHE A 60 -17.36 42.96 -7.45
C PHE A 60 -17.66 43.67 -8.76
N ALA A 61 -17.32 43.08 -9.92
CA ALA A 61 -17.58 43.65 -11.24
C ALA A 61 -19.08 43.75 -11.57
N GLY A 62 -19.90 42.91 -10.94
CA GLY A 62 -21.36 42.89 -11.14
C GLY A 62 -22.04 41.74 -10.41
N GLY A 63 -23.32 41.57 -10.68
CA GLY A 63 -24.15 40.51 -10.09
C GLY A 63 -24.71 40.86 -8.73
N THR A 64 -25.67 40.03 -8.29
CA THR A 64 -26.35 40.16 -6.99
C THR A 64 -26.09 38.99 -6.05
N GLY A 65 -25.27 38.03 -6.48
CA GLY A 65 -24.87 36.87 -5.69
C GLY A 65 -25.92 35.76 -5.64
N THR A 66 -26.94 35.83 -6.48
CA THR A 66 -27.91 34.74 -6.65
C THR A 66 -27.45 33.74 -7.70
N GLU A 67 -28.06 32.55 -7.74
CA GLU A 67 -27.73 31.52 -8.75
C GLU A 67 -27.94 32.03 -10.19
N SER A 68 -28.97 32.84 -10.42
CA SER A 68 -29.28 33.40 -11.74
C SER A 68 -28.50 34.69 -12.08
N ASP A 69 -27.90 35.32 -11.08
CA ASP A 69 -27.11 36.56 -11.23
C ASP A 69 -25.94 36.55 -10.22
N PRO A 70 -24.92 35.69 -10.43
CA PRO A 70 -23.80 35.52 -9.51
C PRO A 70 -22.93 36.77 -9.48
N TYR A 71 -22.21 36.97 -8.36
CA TYR A 71 -21.20 38.01 -8.27
C TYR A 71 -20.06 37.71 -9.27
N GLN A 72 -19.65 38.72 -10.04
CA GLN A 72 -18.66 38.63 -11.08
C GLN A 72 -17.30 39.11 -10.57
N ILE A 73 -16.29 38.29 -10.80
CA ILE A 73 -14.88 38.54 -10.42
C ILE A 73 -14.06 38.52 -11.70
N ALA A 74 -13.39 39.62 -12.01
CA ALA A 74 -12.59 39.80 -13.22
C ALA A 74 -11.12 40.21 -12.95
N THR A 75 -10.78 40.58 -11.71
CA THR A 75 -9.45 41.06 -11.34
C THR A 75 -8.94 40.49 -10.02
N ALA A 76 -7.63 40.57 -9.79
CA ALA A 76 -6.98 40.14 -8.56
C ALA A 76 -7.53 40.89 -7.34
N GLU A 77 -7.80 42.20 -7.47
CA GLU A 77 -8.33 43.04 -6.38
C GLU A 77 -9.79 42.61 -6.01
N GLN A 78 -10.58 42.18 -7.00
CA GLN A 78 -11.94 41.68 -6.73
C GLN A 78 -11.90 40.30 -6.05
N LEU A 79 -10.95 39.45 -6.41
CA LEU A 79 -10.75 38.19 -5.71
C LEU A 79 -10.23 38.42 -4.28
N ALA A 80 -9.33 39.38 -4.09
CA ALA A 80 -8.88 39.84 -2.78
C ALA A 80 -10.01 40.47 -1.95
N TYR A 81 -11.00 41.11 -2.59
CA TYR A 81 -12.19 41.64 -1.91
C TYR A 81 -13.05 40.51 -1.31
N LEU A 82 -13.19 39.36 -1.99
CA LEU A 82 -13.82 38.19 -1.40
C LEU A 82 -13.06 37.68 -0.17
N ALA A 83 -11.72 37.66 -0.24
CA ALA A 83 -10.87 37.30 0.89
C ALA A 83 -11.03 38.28 2.07
N ASP A 84 -11.08 39.58 1.80
CA ASP A 84 -11.29 40.60 2.84
C ASP A 84 -12.65 40.43 3.53
N ILE A 85 -13.72 40.18 2.77
CA ILE A 85 -15.05 39.87 3.33
C ILE A 85 -14.99 38.61 4.21
N ALA A 86 -14.32 37.57 3.75
CA ALA A 86 -14.22 36.30 4.46
C ALA A 86 -13.44 36.44 5.77
N ASN A 87 -12.37 37.21 5.76
CA ASN A 87 -11.41 37.32 6.85
C ASN A 87 -11.82 38.40 7.88
N ASN A 88 -12.81 39.23 7.55
CA ASN A 88 -13.34 40.23 8.47
C ASN A 88 -14.24 39.57 9.53
N TRP A 89 -13.73 39.44 10.75
CA TRP A 89 -14.41 38.77 11.87
C TRP A 89 -15.52 39.59 12.55
N GLU A 90 -15.84 40.77 12.03
CA GLU A 90 -17.02 41.48 12.53
C GLU A 90 -18.29 40.74 12.13
N PRO A 91 -18.99 40.09 13.08
CA PRO A 91 -20.18 39.29 12.75
C PRO A 91 -21.27 40.15 12.17
N SER A 92 -21.55 40.00 10.90
CA SER A 92 -22.68 40.66 10.25
C SER A 92 -23.48 39.64 9.44
N VAL A 93 -24.79 39.84 9.40
CA VAL A 93 -25.72 39.04 8.54
C VAL A 93 -25.26 39.11 7.08
N LYS A 94 -24.79 40.28 6.66
CA LYS A 94 -24.31 40.54 5.30
C LYS A 94 -23.07 39.68 4.94
N ARG A 95 -22.11 39.48 5.89
CA ARG A 95 -20.95 38.60 5.67
C ARG A 95 -21.37 37.17 5.45
N ASP A 96 -22.27 36.65 6.32
CA ASP A 96 -22.72 35.26 6.21
C ASP A 96 -23.53 35.02 4.91
N GLU A 97 -24.26 36.04 4.42
CA GLU A 97 -24.94 35.99 3.13
C GLU A 97 -23.98 35.99 1.98
N LEU A 98 -22.96 36.84 2.00
CA LEU A 98 -21.92 36.91 0.97
C LEU A 98 -21.11 35.60 0.91
N LEU A 99 -20.68 35.02 2.03
CA LEU A 99 -19.94 33.75 2.02
C LEU A 99 -20.75 32.55 1.53
N ARG A 100 -22.05 32.66 1.39
CA ARG A 100 -22.94 31.62 0.85
C ARG A 100 -23.51 31.94 -0.55
N ALA A 101 -23.06 33.04 -1.13
CA ALA A 101 -23.54 33.52 -2.42
C ALA A 101 -22.91 32.71 -3.59
N TYR A 102 -23.36 33.03 -4.78
CA TYR A 102 -22.84 32.51 -6.04
C TYR A 102 -21.83 33.47 -6.64
N TYR A 103 -20.68 32.93 -7.08
CA TYR A 103 -19.59 33.67 -7.68
C TYR A 103 -19.17 33.06 -9.00
N VAL A 104 -18.80 33.89 -9.97
CA VAL A 104 -18.24 33.46 -11.25
C VAL A 104 -16.98 34.27 -11.59
N LEU A 105 -15.97 33.61 -12.13
CA LEU A 105 -14.90 34.30 -12.83
C LEU A 105 -15.40 34.73 -14.21
N THR A 106 -15.01 35.92 -14.64
CA THR A 106 -15.34 36.44 -15.98
C THR A 106 -14.12 36.77 -16.82
N ALA A 107 -12.93 36.55 -16.28
CA ALA A 107 -11.65 36.68 -16.95
C ALA A 107 -10.58 35.82 -16.25
N ASP A 108 -9.47 35.58 -16.94
CA ASP A 108 -8.26 35.05 -16.33
C ASP A 108 -7.64 36.11 -15.42
N ILE A 109 -7.14 35.68 -14.26
CA ILE A 109 -6.60 36.54 -13.21
C ILE A 109 -5.15 36.17 -12.94
N ALA A 110 -4.23 37.11 -13.05
CA ALA A 110 -2.86 36.98 -12.58
C ALA A 110 -2.71 37.64 -11.20
N LEU A 111 -2.35 36.86 -10.18
CA LEU A 111 -2.00 37.36 -8.86
C LEU A 111 -0.56 37.88 -8.81
N ASN A 112 0.32 37.20 -9.55
CA ASN A 112 1.69 37.58 -9.87
C ASN A 112 2.01 37.14 -11.29
N ASP A 113 3.05 37.71 -11.90
CA ASP A 113 3.50 37.34 -13.25
C ASP A 113 4.13 35.92 -13.22
N PRO A 114 3.54 34.90 -13.87
CA PRO A 114 4.07 33.55 -13.88
C PRO A 114 5.42 33.42 -14.60
N ALA A 115 5.83 34.41 -15.41
CA ALA A 115 7.12 34.38 -16.09
C ALA A 115 8.33 34.33 -15.14
N ASP A 116 8.16 34.79 -13.91
CA ASP A 116 9.19 34.80 -12.88
C ASP A 116 9.09 33.60 -11.92
N PHE A 117 8.23 32.63 -12.16
CA PHE A 117 7.91 31.52 -11.26
C PHE A 117 9.15 30.73 -10.77
N ASP A 118 10.09 30.47 -11.64
CA ASP A 118 11.33 29.74 -11.29
C ASP A 118 12.20 30.47 -10.27
N GLN A 119 12.05 31.79 -10.16
CA GLN A 119 12.81 32.61 -9.20
C GLN A 119 12.21 32.56 -7.79
N TRP A 120 10.94 32.18 -7.64
CA TRP A 120 10.24 32.24 -6.36
C TRP A 120 10.75 31.23 -5.32
N ALA A 121 11.61 30.32 -5.75
CA ALA A 121 12.33 29.43 -4.84
C ALA A 121 13.40 30.14 -4.01
N GLN A 122 13.92 31.27 -4.49
CA GLN A 122 14.96 32.09 -3.86
C GLN A 122 14.46 33.46 -3.44
N GLN A 123 13.49 34.04 -4.15
CA GLN A 123 12.95 35.34 -3.90
C GLN A 123 11.45 35.38 -4.14
N ALA A 124 10.69 35.81 -3.15
CA ALA A 124 9.25 35.96 -3.26
C ALA A 124 8.84 36.93 -4.39
N PRO A 125 7.70 36.71 -5.03
CA PRO A 125 7.10 37.69 -5.94
C PRO A 125 6.60 38.94 -5.18
N GLU A 126 6.04 39.87 -5.91
CA GLU A 126 5.58 41.16 -5.31
C GLU A 126 4.42 40.93 -4.33
N TYR A 127 3.46 40.02 -4.65
CA TYR A 127 2.26 39.86 -3.86
C TYR A 127 2.15 38.46 -3.22
N GLY A 128 1.94 38.45 -1.89
CA GLY A 128 1.51 37.28 -1.14
C GLY A 128 -0.02 37.14 -1.16
N TRP A 129 -0.51 35.94 -1.23
CA TRP A 129 -1.94 35.65 -1.13
C TRP A 129 -2.38 35.51 0.32
N THR A 130 -3.55 36.07 0.64
CA THR A 130 -4.26 35.84 1.91
C THR A 130 -5.40 34.86 1.66
N PRO A 131 -5.39 33.65 2.25
CA PRO A 131 -6.43 32.66 2.04
C PRO A 131 -7.86 33.17 2.33
N ILE A 132 -8.83 32.74 1.56
CA ILE A 132 -10.24 33.03 1.80
C ILE A 132 -10.72 32.12 2.94
N GLU A 133 -10.98 32.68 4.15
CA GLU A 133 -11.40 31.91 5.32
C GLU A 133 -12.86 31.45 5.22
N THR A 134 -13.10 30.16 5.46
CA THR A 134 -14.43 29.53 5.66
C THR A 134 -15.46 29.89 4.59
N PHE A 135 -15.15 29.62 3.34
CA PHE A 135 -16.10 29.81 2.24
C PHE A 135 -17.20 28.72 2.25
N SER A 136 -18.44 29.12 2.03
CA SER A 136 -19.61 28.24 2.08
C SER A 136 -20.56 28.43 0.89
N GLY A 137 -20.11 29.10 -0.16
CA GLY A 137 -20.88 29.45 -1.36
C GLY A 137 -20.62 28.55 -2.55
N HIS A 138 -21.02 29.05 -3.70
CA HIS A 138 -20.76 28.42 -4.99
C HIS A 138 -19.76 29.28 -5.78
N PHE A 139 -18.66 28.70 -6.19
CA PHE A 139 -17.62 29.38 -6.95
C PHE A 139 -17.39 28.66 -8.29
N ASP A 140 -17.81 29.27 -9.37
CA ASP A 140 -17.65 28.77 -10.72
C ASP A 140 -16.53 29.54 -11.44
N GLY A 141 -15.42 28.85 -11.72
CA GLY A 141 -14.31 29.40 -12.47
C GLY A 141 -14.60 29.62 -13.95
N GLN A 142 -15.69 29.07 -14.49
CA GLN A 142 -16.09 29.18 -15.91
C GLN A 142 -14.99 28.73 -16.91
N GLY A 143 -14.03 27.91 -16.45
CA GLY A 143 -12.85 27.52 -17.20
C GLY A 143 -11.73 28.56 -17.23
N HIS A 144 -11.86 29.67 -16.49
CA HIS A 144 -10.82 30.67 -16.34
C HIS A 144 -9.68 30.20 -15.41
N THR A 145 -8.54 30.86 -15.56
CA THR A 145 -7.30 30.56 -14.83
C THR A 145 -7.00 31.67 -13.82
N VAL A 146 -6.65 31.26 -12.60
CA VAL A 146 -5.99 32.14 -11.62
C VAL A 146 -4.53 31.71 -11.54
N SER A 147 -3.61 32.57 -11.95
CA SER A 147 -2.18 32.27 -12.00
C SER A 147 -1.38 33.06 -10.96
N GLY A 148 -0.24 32.48 -10.59
CA GLY A 148 0.74 33.17 -9.77
C GLY A 148 0.38 33.29 -8.29
N LEU A 149 -0.40 32.37 -7.74
CA LEU A 149 -0.67 32.30 -6.32
C LEU A 149 0.62 32.00 -5.55
N TYR A 150 1.01 32.89 -4.67
CA TYR A 150 2.17 32.72 -3.78
C TYR A 150 1.73 32.79 -2.33
N LEU A 151 2.08 31.74 -1.55
CA LEU A 151 1.75 31.68 -0.14
C LEU A 151 2.96 31.14 0.63
N TYR A 152 3.47 31.95 1.57
CA TYR A 152 4.51 31.55 2.52
C TYR A 152 3.95 31.55 3.93
N ASP A 153 3.67 30.34 4.45
CA ASP A 153 3.17 30.19 5.82
C ASP A 153 4.32 30.28 6.83
N ILE A 154 4.26 31.31 7.64
CA ILE A 154 5.14 31.57 8.79
C ILE A 154 4.33 31.71 10.09
N SER A 155 3.09 31.26 10.10
CA SER A 155 2.17 31.40 11.23
C SER A 155 2.63 30.54 12.41
N GLU A 156 2.64 31.13 13.62
CA GLU A 156 2.78 30.36 14.87
C GLU A 156 1.46 29.71 15.31
N LYS A 157 0.33 30.07 14.68
CA LYS A 157 -0.98 29.52 14.98
C LYS A 157 -1.33 28.44 13.97
N THR A 158 -1.98 27.39 14.43
CA THR A 158 -2.54 26.37 13.55
C THR A 158 -3.53 27.00 12.57
N CYS A 159 -3.29 26.83 11.30
CA CYS A 159 -4.12 27.32 10.20
C CYS A 159 -4.17 26.29 9.07
N ASP A 160 -5.14 26.44 8.21
CA ASP A 160 -5.20 25.73 6.94
C ASP A 160 -4.88 26.72 5.81
N ILE A 161 -4.28 26.27 4.72
CA ILE A 161 -3.77 27.16 3.67
C ILE A 161 -4.07 26.66 2.25
N GLY A 162 -4.34 27.61 1.36
CA GLY A 162 -4.63 27.43 -0.05
C GLY A 162 -5.18 28.71 -0.66
N LEU A 163 -5.80 28.62 -1.85
CA LEU A 163 -6.66 29.73 -2.34
C LEU A 163 -7.77 30.00 -1.32
N PHE A 164 -8.40 28.91 -0.85
CA PHE A 164 -9.30 28.90 0.30
C PHE A 164 -8.58 28.25 1.51
N ASP A 165 -8.71 28.85 2.68
CA ASP A 165 -8.31 28.20 3.95
C ASP A 165 -9.17 26.95 4.14
N SER A 166 -10.50 27.15 4.17
CA SER A 166 -11.44 26.05 4.31
C SER A 166 -12.73 26.25 3.51
N LEU A 167 -13.20 25.15 2.97
CA LEU A 167 -14.51 25.04 2.32
C LEU A 167 -15.46 24.29 3.24
N TYR A 168 -16.61 24.89 3.54
CA TYR A 168 -17.63 24.29 4.38
C TYR A 168 -18.99 24.30 3.69
N ASN A 169 -19.47 23.13 3.26
CA ASN A 169 -20.70 23.01 2.48
C ASN A 169 -20.70 23.91 1.23
N ALA A 170 -19.57 23.93 0.55
CA ALA A 170 -19.28 24.75 -0.62
C ALA A 170 -19.17 23.90 -1.90
N ASP A 171 -19.41 24.53 -3.05
CA ASP A 171 -19.12 23.99 -4.36
C ASP A 171 -18.11 24.88 -5.08
N VAL A 172 -17.04 24.27 -5.59
CA VAL A 172 -16.06 24.94 -6.44
C VAL A 172 -15.93 24.14 -7.74
N CYS A 173 -16.13 24.79 -8.87
CA CYS A 173 -16.05 24.09 -10.15
C CYS A 173 -15.38 24.93 -11.25
N GLY A 174 -14.84 24.23 -12.27
CA GLY A 174 -14.34 24.84 -13.49
C GLY A 174 -13.20 25.85 -13.31
N LEU A 175 -12.38 25.72 -12.24
CA LEU A 175 -11.28 26.63 -11.91
C LEU A 175 -9.95 25.99 -12.23
N THR A 176 -9.07 26.72 -12.92
CA THR A 176 -7.67 26.37 -13.08
C THR A 176 -6.80 27.26 -12.21
N LEU A 177 -5.92 26.66 -11.41
CA LEU A 177 -4.84 27.35 -10.71
C LEU A 177 -3.52 27.01 -11.43
N ASP A 178 -2.73 28.03 -11.78
CA ASP A 178 -1.54 27.84 -12.58
C ASP A 178 -0.33 28.56 -12.00
N HIS A 179 0.87 27.94 -12.03
CA HIS A 179 2.10 28.48 -11.46
C HIS A 179 1.89 28.96 -10.03
N CYS A 180 1.41 28.09 -9.18
CA CYS A 180 1.20 28.37 -7.74
C CYS A 180 2.36 27.86 -6.91
N ARG A 181 2.82 28.65 -5.94
CA ARG A 181 3.83 28.22 -5.00
C ARG A 181 3.36 28.39 -3.56
N ILE A 182 3.32 27.27 -2.84
CA ILE A 182 2.99 27.22 -1.40
C ILE A 182 4.22 26.74 -0.64
N VAL A 183 4.66 27.51 0.33
CA VAL A 183 5.77 27.17 1.23
C VAL A 183 5.24 27.08 2.65
N VAL A 184 5.34 25.91 3.25
CA VAL A 184 4.96 25.64 4.64
C VAL A 184 6.21 25.64 5.49
N SER A 185 6.34 26.61 6.39
CA SER A 185 7.42 26.72 7.38
C SER A 185 6.89 27.04 8.78
N GLY A 186 5.60 27.35 8.88
CA GLY A 186 4.91 27.69 10.11
C GLY A 186 4.17 26.51 10.72
N ASN A 187 2.98 26.81 11.20
CA ASN A 187 2.12 25.90 11.94
C ASN A 187 0.87 25.47 11.15
N ALA A 188 0.97 25.48 9.80
CA ALA A 188 -0.12 24.99 8.97
C ALA A 188 -0.40 23.51 9.25
N SER A 189 -1.66 23.15 9.40
CA SER A 189 -2.09 21.77 9.62
C SER A 189 -2.48 21.08 8.33
N LYS A 190 -3.07 21.82 7.39
CA LYS A 190 -3.52 21.33 6.09
C LYS A 190 -3.13 22.33 5.00
N ALA A 191 -2.52 21.85 3.95
CA ALA A 191 -2.15 22.67 2.81
C ALA A 191 -2.62 22.01 1.50
N GLY A 192 -3.26 22.78 0.65
CA GLY A 192 -3.63 22.40 -0.70
C GLY A 192 -3.69 23.61 -1.60
N THR A 193 -3.35 23.47 -2.89
CA THR A 193 -3.31 24.65 -3.76
C THR A 193 -4.67 25.32 -3.87
N LEU A 194 -5.74 24.54 -3.95
CA LEU A 194 -7.09 25.09 -3.99
C LEU A 194 -7.67 25.28 -2.59
N ALA A 195 -7.54 24.30 -1.69
CA ALA A 195 -8.07 24.44 -0.34
C ALA A 195 -7.25 23.67 0.70
N GLY A 196 -7.10 24.22 1.90
CA GLY A 196 -6.52 23.52 3.03
C GLY A 196 -7.45 22.38 3.49
N THR A 197 -8.68 22.70 3.87
CA THR A 197 -9.69 21.71 4.29
C THR A 197 -10.97 21.84 3.49
N CYS A 198 -11.52 20.70 3.06
CA CYS A 198 -12.85 20.59 2.44
C CYS A 198 -13.76 19.76 3.34
N LEU A 199 -14.77 20.38 3.93
CA LEU A 199 -15.77 19.72 4.78
C LEU A 199 -17.17 19.84 4.15
N TYR A 200 -17.82 18.71 3.87
CA TYR A 200 -19.12 18.65 3.18
C TYR A 200 -19.15 19.41 1.85
N SER A 201 -18.04 19.43 1.13
CA SER A 201 -17.86 20.27 -0.05
C SER A 201 -17.59 19.44 -1.29
N VAL A 202 -17.85 20.02 -2.45
CA VAL A 202 -17.61 19.39 -3.75
C VAL A 202 -16.64 20.25 -4.56
N LEU A 203 -15.55 19.63 -5.02
CA LEU A 203 -14.64 20.19 -6.01
C LEU A 203 -14.82 19.43 -7.31
N GLU A 204 -15.09 20.13 -8.42
CA GLU A 204 -15.41 19.48 -9.67
C GLU A 204 -14.79 20.19 -10.88
N ASN A 205 -14.15 19.43 -11.77
CA ASN A 205 -13.50 19.96 -12.98
C ASN A 205 -12.50 21.08 -12.68
N CYS A 206 -11.75 20.98 -11.56
CA CYS A 206 -10.70 21.92 -11.20
C CYS A 206 -9.32 21.35 -11.58
N ALA A 207 -8.42 22.23 -11.99
CA ALA A 207 -7.06 21.86 -12.34
C ALA A 207 -6.04 22.72 -11.58
N VAL A 208 -4.92 22.10 -11.22
CA VAL A 208 -3.71 22.78 -10.75
C VAL A 208 -2.58 22.38 -11.66
N SER A 209 -1.93 23.34 -12.31
CA SER A 209 -0.84 23.11 -13.25
C SER A 209 0.44 23.82 -12.85
N ASP A 210 1.58 23.22 -13.19
CA ASP A 210 2.93 23.76 -13.05
C ASP A 210 3.22 24.40 -11.69
N SER A 211 2.72 23.75 -10.63
CA SER A 211 2.68 24.29 -9.27
C SER A 211 3.61 23.56 -8.31
N GLN A 212 4.00 24.21 -7.23
CA GLN A 212 4.94 23.67 -6.24
C GLN A 212 4.40 23.84 -4.83
N ILE A 213 4.45 22.75 -4.06
CA ILE A 213 4.18 22.75 -2.61
C ILE A 213 5.44 22.28 -1.91
N VAL A 214 5.98 23.09 -1.01
CA VAL A 214 7.23 22.80 -0.28
C VAL A 214 7.00 22.94 1.22
N CYS A 215 7.24 21.86 1.97
CA CYS A 215 7.29 21.91 3.42
C CYS A 215 8.76 21.81 3.87
N LYS A 216 9.30 22.92 4.43
CA LYS A 216 10.72 23.00 4.82
C LYS A 216 10.96 22.50 6.24
N ASP A 217 10.38 23.17 7.23
CA ASP A 217 10.53 22.86 8.65
C ASP A 217 9.20 23.17 9.36
N SER A 218 8.29 22.22 9.35
CA SER A 218 7.07 22.40 10.12
C SER A 218 7.34 22.34 11.63
N LEU A 219 6.79 23.29 12.38
CA LEU A 219 6.77 23.22 13.86
C LEU A 219 5.93 22.07 14.37
N TYR A 220 5.03 21.57 13.53
CA TYR A 220 4.15 20.43 13.79
C TYR A 220 4.52 19.23 12.92
N CYS A 221 4.59 18.07 13.53
CA CYS A 221 4.87 16.79 12.86
C CYS A 221 3.67 16.23 12.06
N ASP A 222 2.56 16.97 11.91
CA ASP A 222 1.29 16.44 11.42
C ASP A 222 0.72 17.22 10.22
N VAL A 223 1.57 17.86 9.42
CA VAL A 223 1.12 18.59 8.23
C VAL A 223 0.64 17.64 7.15
N SER A 224 -0.54 17.91 6.56
CA SER A 224 -1.05 17.19 5.41
C SER A 224 -0.95 18.06 4.15
N LEU A 225 -0.27 17.57 3.11
CA LEU A 225 -0.01 18.29 1.87
C LEU A 225 -0.73 17.62 0.69
N GLY A 226 -1.70 18.30 0.11
CA GLY A 226 -2.42 17.83 -1.07
C GLY A 226 -2.25 18.75 -2.28
N GLY A 227 -2.08 18.19 -3.46
CA GLY A 227 -1.95 18.98 -4.68
C GLY A 227 -3.17 19.88 -4.92
N ILE A 228 -4.37 19.39 -4.65
CA ILE A 228 -5.64 20.14 -4.73
C ILE A 228 -6.10 20.55 -3.33
N ALA A 229 -6.23 19.60 -2.39
CA ALA A 229 -6.72 19.87 -1.05
C ALA A 229 -5.88 19.15 0.01
N GLY A 230 -5.64 19.80 1.15
CA GLY A 230 -4.95 19.19 2.29
C GLY A 230 -5.80 18.08 2.91
N SER A 231 -7.11 18.29 3.09
CA SER A 231 -8.01 17.24 3.54
C SER A 231 -9.41 17.33 2.92
N LEU A 232 -10.03 16.17 2.77
CA LEU A 232 -11.44 16.01 2.38
C LEU A 232 -12.16 15.21 3.46
N LEU A 233 -13.13 15.82 4.10
CA LEU A 233 -13.82 15.28 5.26
C LEU A 233 -15.34 15.22 5.00
N ALA A 234 -15.93 14.02 5.03
CA ALA A 234 -17.34 13.86 5.25
C ALA A 234 -17.57 13.75 6.76
N GLY A 235 -18.31 14.69 7.34
CA GLY A 235 -18.54 14.67 8.79
C GLY A 235 -19.35 13.45 9.24
N SER A 236 -19.26 13.15 10.53
CA SER A 236 -20.06 12.10 11.18
C SER A 236 -21.55 12.25 10.89
N LEU A 237 -22.22 11.13 10.58
CA LEU A 237 -23.69 11.02 10.43
C LEU A 237 -24.51 11.37 11.69
N VAL A 238 -23.90 11.93 12.72
CA VAL A 238 -24.62 12.52 13.83
C VAL A 238 -25.45 13.68 13.26
N LYS A 239 -26.71 13.39 12.93
CA LYS A 239 -27.72 14.37 12.50
C LYS A 239 -27.73 15.51 13.53
N ARG A 240 -27.06 16.61 13.21
CA ARG A 240 -27.37 17.88 13.86
C ARG A 240 -28.72 18.33 13.27
N GLU A 241 -29.70 18.52 14.11
CA GLU A 241 -31.11 18.89 13.73
C GLU A 241 -31.24 20.11 12.80
N ASN A 242 -30.15 20.83 12.52
CA ASN A 242 -30.11 22.02 11.69
C ASN A 242 -28.94 22.08 10.69
N ALA A 243 -28.25 20.97 10.41
CA ALA A 243 -27.27 20.95 9.32
C ALA A 243 -28.02 20.82 7.99
N PRO A 244 -27.71 21.65 6.97
CA PRO A 244 -28.30 21.46 5.65
C PRO A 244 -27.98 20.05 5.17
N ALA A 245 -28.95 19.36 4.62
CA ALA A 245 -28.86 17.97 4.16
C ALA A 245 -28.03 17.89 2.87
N ARG A 246 -26.75 18.24 2.90
CA ARG A 246 -25.85 18.01 1.80
C ARG A 246 -25.09 16.72 2.04
N HIS A 247 -25.18 15.82 1.09
CA HIS A 247 -24.77 14.43 1.24
C HIS A 247 -23.51 14.07 0.45
N ASP A 248 -23.01 14.97 -0.41
CA ASP A 248 -21.86 14.69 -1.27
C ASP A 248 -20.65 15.48 -0.82
N THR A 249 -19.66 14.75 -0.29
CA THR A 249 -18.30 15.26 -0.08
C THR A 249 -17.41 14.62 -1.12
N ALA A 250 -16.93 15.40 -2.09
CA ALA A 250 -16.24 14.82 -3.23
C ALA A 250 -15.22 15.74 -3.90
N ILE A 251 -14.19 15.14 -4.48
CA ILE A 251 -13.32 15.75 -5.50
C ILE A 251 -13.47 14.91 -6.77
N ARG A 252 -13.99 15.51 -7.84
CA ARG A 252 -14.29 14.80 -9.08
C ARG A 252 -13.67 15.51 -10.29
N ARG A 253 -13.09 14.70 -11.19
CA ARG A 253 -12.50 15.18 -12.46
C ARG A 253 -11.52 16.34 -12.25
N CYS A 254 -10.80 16.31 -11.14
CA CYS A 254 -9.76 17.28 -10.83
C CYS A 254 -8.38 16.73 -11.19
N SER A 255 -7.45 17.64 -11.52
CA SER A 255 -6.09 17.28 -11.86
C SER A 255 -5.06 18.14 -11.16
N PHE A 256 -3.93 17.51 -10.84
CA PHE A 256 -2.73 18.19 -10.35
C PHE A 256 -1.53 17.85 -11.23
N SER A 257 -0.77 18.84 -11.64
CA SER A 257 0.57 18.67 -12.18
C SER A 257 1.56 19.63 -11.51
N GLY A 258 2.69 19.10 -11.03
CA GLY A 258 3.65 19.90 -10.33
C GLY A 258 4.58 19.11 -9.42
N SER A 259 5.15 19.76 -8.43
CA SER A 259 6.00 19.11 -7.44
C SER A 259 5.47 19.27 -6.01
N ILE A 260 5.69 18.24 -5.20
CA ILE A 260 5.47 18.30 -3.74
C ILE A 260 6.75 17.83 -3.08
N GLU A 261 7.35 18.71 -2.26
CA GLU A 261 8.58 18.42 -1.54
C GLU A 261 8.35 18.57 -0.03
N ALA A 262 8.66 17.54 0.74
CA ALA A 262 8.52 17.56 2.18
C ALA A 262 9.81 17.10 2.86
N PHE A 263 10.54 18.05 3.45
CA PHE A 263 11.82 17.85 4.15
C PHE A 263 11.66 17.65 5.65
N SER A 264 10.45 17.58 6.15
CA SER A 264 10.14 17.34 7.56
C SER A 264 9.07 16.26 7.70
N ASP A 265 8.83 15.83 8.93
CA ASP A 265 7.80 14.87 9.28
C ASP A 265 6.42 15.44 8.90
N CYS A 266 5.85 14.93 7.80
CA CYS A 266 4.49 15.23 7.39
C CYS A 266 3.58 14.04 7.70
N TYR A 267 2.32 14.30 8.06
CA TYR A 267 1.35 13.24 8.30
C TYR A 267 1.02 12.48 7.04
N ALA A 268 0.70 13.20 5.96
CA ALA A 268 0.34 12.62 4.68
C ALA A 268 0.64 13.57 3.51
N VAL A 269 0.98 12.98 2.36
CA VAL A 269 1.16 13.71 1.10
C VAL A 269 0.40 12.99 -0.01
N GLY A 270 -0.41 13.72 -0.78
CA GLY A 270 -1.16 13.19 -1.90
C GLY A 270 -1.27 14.15 -3.08
N GLY A 271 -1.25 13.61 -4.30
CA GLY A 271 -1.32 14.46 -5.51
C GLY A 271 -2.66 15.18 -5.69
N ILE A 272 -3.75 14.62 -5.18
CA ILE A 272 -5.07 15.26 -5.16
C ILE A 272 -5.40 15.69 -3.74
N VAL A 273 -5.39 14.79 -2.80
CA VAL A 273 -5.69 15.07 -1.40
C VAL A 273 -4.71 14.36 -0.47
N ALA A 274 -4.25 15.02 0.58
CA ALA A 274 -3.40 14.34 1.54
C ALA A 274 -4.20 13.40 2.42
N ASP A 275 -5.33 13.84 2.97
CA ASP A 275 -6.16 13.07 3.91
C ASP A 275 -7.61 13.00 3.43
N LEU A 276 -8.05 11.80 3.03
CA LEU A 276 -9.44 11.49 2.73
C LEU A 276 -10.06 10.75 3.92
N SER A 277 -10.78 11.48 4.75
CA SER A 277 -11.55 10.93 5.86
C SER A 277 -13.03 10.83 5.52
N SER A 278 -13.39 9.76 4.84
CA SER A 278 -14.70 9.55 4.20
C SER A 278 -15.02 10.55 3.07
N GLY A 279 -15.71 10.09 2.05
CA GLY A 279 -16.04 10.89 0.86
C GLY A 279 -15.57 10.22 -0.43
N VAL A 280 -15.56 10.96 -1.53
CA VAL A 280 -15.35 10.43 -2.87
C VAL A 280 -14.23 11.15 -3.61
N LEU A 281 -13.24 10.40 -4.11
CA LEU A 281 -12.33 10.84 -5.17
C LEU A 281 -12.69 10.09 -6.44
N GLU A 282 -13.04 10.83 -7.49
CA GLU A 282 -13.53 10.20 -8.72
C GLU A 282 -12.93 10.82 -9.97
N ASN A 283 -12.33 9.97 -10.83
CA ASN A 283 -11.77 10.36 -12.12
C ASN A 283 -10.73 11.48 -12.03
N CYS A 284 -9.92 11.47 -10.97
CA CYS A 284 -8.87 12.45 -10.74
C CYS A 284 -7.53 11.97 -11.31
N THR A 285 -6.68 12.90 -11.72
CA THR A 285 -5.35 12.60 -12.24
C THR A 285 -4.29 13.43 -11.54
N SER A 286 -3.14 12.82 -11.27
CA SER A 286 -1.97 13.54 -10.77
C SER A 286 -0.72 13.19 -11.54
N SER A 287 0.17 14.15 -11.72
CA SER A 287 1.46 13.99 -12.39
C SER A 287 2.51 14.91 -11.78
N GLY A 288 3.77 14.54 -11.94
CA GLY A 288 4.90 15.33 -11.45
C GLY A 288 5.84 14.55 -10.53
N VAL A 289 6.58 15.26 -9.69
CA VAL A 289 7.59 14.67 -8.81
C VAL A 289 7.27 14.97 -7.36
N PHE A 290 7.06 13.92 -6.57
CA PHE A 290 6.84 14.05 -5.13
C PHE A 290 8.02 13.43 -4.40
N SER A 291 8.72 14.27 -3.63
CA SER A 291 9.91 13.88 -2.88
C SER A 291 9.68 14.15 -1.39
N VAL A 292 9.73 13.09 -0.59
CA VAL A 292 9.41 13.19 0.83
C VAL A 292 10.46 12.47 1.68
N GLU A 293 10.65 12.92 2.92
CA GLU A 293 11.45 12.19 3.88
C GLU A 293 10.63 11.14 4.59
N TRP A 294 9.81 11.51 5.56
CA TRP A 294 8.99 10.57 6.31
C TRP A 294 7.52 10.96 6.25
N THR A 295 6.70 10.10 5.65
CA THR A 295 5.26 10.36 5.55
C THR A 295 4.52 9.15 4.95
N ARG A 296 3.20 9.26 4.88
CA ARG A 296 2.32 8.46 4.03
C ARG A 296 2.17 9.17 2.69
N LEU A 297 2.84 8.66 1.67
CA LEU A 297 2.87 9.25 0.34
C LEU A 297 2.00 8.44 -0.63
N GLY A 298 1.05 9.12 -1.26
CA GLY A 298 0.24 8.55 -2.34
C GLY A 298 0.24 9.43 -3.58
N GLY A 299 0.26 8.82 -4.75
CA GLY A 299 0.17 9.59 -5.99
C GLY A 299 -1.17 10.32 -6.16
N ILE A 300 -2.25 9.83 -5.56
CA ILE A 300 -3.59 10.45 -5.53
C ILE A 300 -3.93 10.90 -4.10
N ALA A 301 -3.85 10.00 -3.12
CA ALA A 301 -4.17 10.31 -1.72
C ALA A 301 -3.09 9.79 -0.77
N GLY A 302 -2.68 10.60 0.20
CA GLY A 302 -1.73 10.17 1.24
C GLY A 302 -2.35 9.14 2.18
N THR A 303 -3.53 9.44 2.70
CA THR A 303 -4.35 8.53 3.50
C THR A 303 -5.78 8.44 2.98
N VAL A 304 -6.36 7.26 3.11
CA VAL A 304 -7.79 6.99 2.84
C VAL A 304 -8.37 6.25 4.03
N ASP A 305 -9.33 6.85 4.71
CA ASP A 305 -9.92 6.28 5.92
C ASP A 305 -11.47 6.40 5.90
N GLY A 306 -12.15 5.30 6.13
CA GLY A 306 -13.60 5.27 6.32
C GLY A 306 -14.08 5.80 7.69
N ALA A 307 -13.37 6.75 8.29
CA ALA A 307 -13.45 7.16 9.70
C ALA A 307 -14.82 7.60 10.21
N THR A 308 -15.73 8.02 9.35
CA THR A 308 -17.04 8.58 9.79
C THR A 308 -18.22 7.62 9.60
N GLY A 309 -17.97 6.37 9.21
CA GLY A 309 -19.03 5.39 8.92
C GLY A 309 -19.72 5.58 7.58
N SER A 310 -19.36 6.62 6.80
CA SER A 310 -19.86 6.85 5.45
C SER A 310 -19.06 6.12 4.38
N GLY A 311 -17.90 5.56 4.77
CA GLY A 311 -16.93 4.97 3.86
C GLY A 311 -16.10 6.00 3.09
N ALA A 312 -15.03 5.52 2.47
CA ALA A 312 -14.18 6.31 1.59
C ALA A 312 -14.07 5.62 0.23
N PHE A 313 -14.22 6.39 -0.86
CA PHE A 313 -14.29 5.83 -2.20
C PHE A 313 -13.28 6.53 -3.11
N VAL A 314 -12.36 5.75 -3.70
CA VAL A 314 -11.40 6.20 -4.71
C VAL A 314 -11.67 5.44 -6.00
N SER A 315 -12.07 6.12 -7.06
CA SER A 315 -12.54 5.47 -8.28
C SER A 315 -12.05 6.16 -9.55
N GLY A 316 -11.56 5.37 -10.51
CA GLY A 316 -11.18 5.88 -11.83
C GLY A 316 -9.97 6.84 -11.83
N CYS A 317 -9.19 6.87 -10.75
CA CYS A 317 -8.08 7.79 -10.59
C CYS A 317 -6.80 7.25 -11.25
N THR A 318 -5.99 8.16 -11.79
CA THR A 318 -4.71 7.82 -12.44
C THR A 318 -3.57 8.63 -11.84
N SER A 319 -2.53 7.96 -11.38
CA SER A 319 -1.27 8.58 -10.98
C SER A 319 -0.22 8.39 -12.07
N GLN A 320 0.48 9.47 -12.40
CA GLN A 320 1.65 9.50 -13.28
C GLN A 320 2.86 10.14 -12.56
N CYS A 321 2.82 10.12 -11.22
CA CYS A 321 3.81 10.78 -10.40
C CYS A 321 5.06 9.92 -10.22
N THR A 322 6.23 10.53 -10.29
CA THR A 322 7.44 9.93 -9.73
C THR A 322 7.43 10.14 -8.22
N LEU A 323 7.34 9.07 -7.47
CA LEU A 323 7.28 9.10 -6.00
C LEU A 323 8.62 8.67 -5.42
N THR A 324 9.24 9.52 -4.61
CA THR A 324 10.53 9.25 -3.97
C THR A 324 10.48 9.45 -2.47
N SER A 325 11.12 8.53 -1.72
CA SER A 325 11.33 8.70 -0.28
C SER A 325 12.70 8.19 0.13
N GLN A 326 13.39 8.94 0.99
CA GLN A 326 14.72 8.59 1.52
C GLN A 326 14.64 7.91 2.90
N ASN A 327 13.50 7.89 3.54
CA ASN A 327 13.35 7.39 4.91
C ASN A 327 12.78 5.96 4.94
N LYS A 328 13.43 5.09 5.71
CA LYS A 328 13.03 3.69 5.90
C LYS A 328 11.63 3.47 6.51
N ASN A 329 11.07 4.48 7.17
CA ASN A 329 9.75 4.40 7.79
C ASN A 329 8.64 5.00 6.90
N ALA A 330 8.97 5.47 5.71
CA ALA A 330 7.96 5.98 4.77
C ALA A 330 7.06 4.85 4.29
N VAL A 331 5.79 5.21 4.08
CA VAL A 331 4.77 4.34 3.49
C VAL A 331 4.38 4.93 2.14
N VAL A 332 4.67 4.23 1.06
CA VAL A 332 4.51 4.77 -0.29
C VAL A 332 3.59 3.90 -1.14
N GLY A 333 2.56 4.51 -1.71
CA GLY A 333 1.68 3.86 -2.67
C GLY A 333 1.45 4.68 -3.93
N GLY A 334 1.43 4.03 -5.08
CA GLY A 334 1.25 4.72 -6.36
C GLY A 334 -0.08 5.48 -6.48
N ILE A 335 -1.12 5.03 -5.78
CA ILE A 335 -2.44 5.67 -5.67
C ILE A 335 -2.65 6.18 -4.24
N VAL A 336 -2.50 5.34 -3.24
CA VAL A 336 -2.80 5.65 -1.83
C VAL A 336 -1.62 5.22 -0.95
N GLY A 337 -1.12 6.12 -0.11
CA GLY A 337 -0.08 5.79 0.87
C GLY A 337 -0.59 4.75 1.87
N THR A 338 -1.61 5.08 2.63
CA THR A 338 -2.23 4.18 3.63
C THR A 338 -3.75 4.13 3.44
N ALA A 339 -4.31 2.92 3.43
CA ALA A 339 -5.76 2.70 3.44
C ALA A 339 -6.19 2.05 4.76
N SER A 340 -7.22 2.61 5.41
CA SER A 340 -7.70 2.16 6.71
C SER A 340 -9.21 2.36 6.89
N ASN A 341 -9.72 1.80 7.98
CA ASN A 341 -11.08 2.01 8.47
C ASN A 341 -11.06 2.18 9.99
N SER A 342 -10.69 3.38 10.45
CA SER A 342 -10.58 3.70 11.87
C SER A 342 -11.90 4.10 12.54
N SER A 343 -13.01 3.99 11.83
CA SER A 343 -14.34 4.39 12.30
C SER A 343 -14.79 3.67 13.57
N ALA A 344 -15.49 4.37 14.44
CA ALA A 344 -16.25 3.78 15.53
C ALA A 344 -17.53 3.06 15.06
N VAL A 345 -17.85 3.09 13.78
CA VAL A 345 -18.98 2.41 13.13
C VAL A 345 -18.45 1.68 11.92
N ALA A 346 -18.88 0.44 11.70
CA ALA A 346 -18.49 -0.34 10.53
C ALA A 346 -18.74 0.45 9.24
N SER A 347 -17.73 0.49 8.36
CA SER A 347 -17.78 1.26 7.12
C SER A 347 -17.12 0.51 5.96
N ASP A 348 -17.51 0.86 4.74
CA ASP A 348 -16.94 0.33 3.51
C ASP A 348 -15.94 1.32 2.91
N THR A 349 -14.72 0.88 2.68
CA THR A 349 -13.73 1.62 1.89
C THR A 349 -13.48 0.89 0.58
N GLN A 350 -13.48 1.61 -0.55
CA GLN A 350 -13.28 1.02 -1.87
C GLN A 350 -12.27 1.81 -2.69
N ILE A 351 -11.31 1.10 -3.27
CA ILE A 351 -10.39 1.62 -4.29
C ILE A 351 -10.62 0.79 -5.56
N ARG A 352 -11.09 1.44 -6.64
CA ARG A 352 -11.48 0.72 -7.85
C ARG A 352 -11.13 1.45 -9.14
N ASN A 353 -10.89 0.67 -10.21
CA ASN A 353 -10.60 1.21 -11.54
C ASN A 353 -9.46 2.25 -11.55
N CYS A 354 -8.49 2.13 -10.62
CA CYS A 354 -7.36 3.05 -10.50
C CYS A 354 -6.13 2.48 -11.19
N VAL A 355 -5.31 3.39 -11.74
CA VAL A 355 -4.10 3.01 -12.48
C VAL A 355 -2.90 3.83 -12.00
N ASN A 356 -1.85 3.14 -11.57
CA ASN A 356 -0.54 3.76 -11.39
C ASN A 356 0.32 3.58 -12.65
N LYS A 357 0.84 4.68 -13.17
CA LYS A 357 1.79 4.75 -14.29
C LYS A 357 3.09 5.45 -13.92
N GLY A 358 3.19 5.91 -12.68
CA GLY A 358 4.33 6.65 -12.18
C GLY A 358 5.29 5.76 -11.40
N ILE A 359 6.58 5.96 -11.59
CA ILE A 359 7.66 5.19 -10.97
C ILE A 359 7.71 5.45 -9.46
N ILE A 360 7.94 4.40 -8.68
CA ILE A 360 8.11 4.47 -7.23
C ILE A 360 9.53 4.07 -6.86
N GLN A 361 10.23 4.96 -6.16
CA GLN A 361 11.59 4.74 -5.62
C GLN A 361 11.59 5.10 -4.14
N SER A 362 11.46 4.10 -3.28
CA SER A 362 11.30 4.32 -1.84
C SER A 362 12.37 3.57 -1.03
N ALA A 363 12.98 4.25 -0.09
CA ALA A 363 13.72 3.61 0.99
C ALA A 363 12.79 3.08 2.11
N GLY A 364 11.48 3.30 1.98
CA GLY A 364 10.46 2.93 2.96
C GLY A 364 10.26 1.42 3.10
N SER A 365 9.76 1.04 4.26
CA SER A 365 9.52 -0.37 4.59
C SER A 365 8.22 -0.92 4.01
N GLN A 366 7.27 -0.05 3.61
CA GLN A 366 5.98 -0.44 3.04
C GLN A 366 5.79 0.31 1.72
N THR A 367 5.99 -0.42 0.62
CA THR A 367 5.94 0.19 -0.71
C THR A 367 5.06 -0.64 -1.63
N GLY A 368 4.03 -0.04 -2.19
CA GLY A 368 3.09 -0.70 -3.10
C GLY A 368 2.80 0.10 -4.37
N GLY A 369 2.65 -0.58 -5.49
CA GLY A 369 2.30 0.06 -6.77
C GLY A 369 0.94 0.77 -6.75
N LEU A 370 0.02 0.36 -5.88
CA LEU A 370 -1.26 1.04 -5.63
C LEU A 370 -1.34 1.56 -4.20
N VAL A 371 -1.14 0.70 -3.20
CA VAL A 371 -1.31 1.03 -1.78
C VAL A 371 -0.06 0.61 -1.00
N GLY A 372 0.52 1.54 -0.24
CA GLY A 372 1.71 1.26 0.58
C GLY A 372 1.39 0.32 1.75
N ASP A 373 0.37 0.65 2.52
CA ASP A 373 -0.08 -0.12 3.69
C ASP A 373 -1.60 -0.17 3.79
N VAL A 374 -2.13 -1.35 4.03
CA VAL A 374 -3.52 -1.57 4.41
C VAL A 374 -3.59 -1.88 5.89
N TYR A 375 -4.14 -0.96 6.65
CA TYR A 375 -4.22 -1.03 8.09
C TYR A 375 -5.65 -0.82 8.57
N SER A 376 -6.09 -1.54 9.57
CA SER A 376 -7.42 -1.40 10.13
C SER A 376 -7.41 -0.86 11.55
N GLY A 377 -8.55 -0.29 11.91
CA GLY A 377 -8.81 0.26 13.24
C GLY A 377 -9.51 -0.71 14.20
N THR A 378 -10.80 -0.53 14.45
CA THR A 378 -11.45 -1.02 15.69
C THR A 378 -12.69 -1.86 15.49
N LEU A 379 -13.28 -1.97 14.31
CA LEU A 379 -14.55 -2.68 14.09
C LEU A 379 -14.54 -3.47 12.78
N ASP A 380 -15.46 -4.42 12.66
CA ASP A 380 -15.70 -5.26 11.51
C ASP A 380 -16.12 -4.41 10.30
N SER A 381 -15.15 -3.84 9.62
CA SER A 381 -15.30 -2.99 8.45
C SER A 381 -14.84 -3.73 7.20
N ARG A 382 -15.15 -3.20 6.03
CA ARG A 382 -14.77 -3.79 4.75
C ARG A 382 -13.89 -2.85 3.95
N LEU A 383 -12.79 -3.39 3.39
CA LEU A 383 -11.95 -2.69 2.44
C LEU A 383 -11.78 -3.53 1.18
N VAL A 384 -12.15 -2.97 0.03
CA VAL A 384 -12.07 -3.65 -1.26
C VAL A 384 -11.20 -2.85 -2.23
N ILE A 385 -10.18 -3.51 -2.78
CA ILE A 385 -9.39 -3.01 -3.91
C ILE A 385 -9.72 -3.87 -5.11
N ARG A 386 -10.25 -3.28 -6.19
CA ARG A 386 -10.64 -4.06 -7.35
C ARG A 386 -10.47 -3.33 -8.69
N ASP A 387 -10.28 -4.13 -9.75
CA ASP A 387 -10.17 -3.63 -11.12
C ASP A 387 -9.06 -2.56 -11.28
N CYS A 388 -7.99 -2.66 -10.46
CA CYS A 388 -6.89 -1.71 -10.44
C CYS A 388 -5.62 -2.28 -11.08
N ARG A 389 -4.75 -1.39 -11.55
CA ARG A 389 -3.50 -1.79 -12.21
C ARG A 389 -2.31 -0.97 -11.76
N ASN A 390 -1.17 -1.65 -11.63
CA ASN A 390 0.13 -1.00 -11.62
C ASN A 390 0.85 -1.30 -12.94
N GLU A 391 1.20 -0.25 -13.68
CA GLU A 391 1.89 -0.33 -14.97
C GLU A 391 3.35 0.15 -14.87
N ALA A 392 3.79 0.59 -13.69
CA ALA A 392 5.10 1.17 -13.46
C ALA A 392 5.95 0.34 -12.49
N ASP A 393 7.26 0.58 -12.54
CA ASP A 393 8.22 -0.09 -11.68
C ASP A 393 8.12 0.39 -10.24
N VAL A 394 8.28 -0.56 -9.30
CA VAL A 394 8.21 -0.34 -7.87
C VAL A 394 9.51 -0.79 -7.22
N THR A 395 10.26 0.15 -6.68
CA THR A 395 11.47 -0.13 -5.88
C THR A 395 11.23 0.26 -4.44
N GLY A 396 11.35 -0.71 -3.54
CA GLY A 396 11.21 -0.54 -2.08
C GLY A 396 12.33 -1.20 -1.30
N GLN A 397 12.19 -1.27 0.01
CA GLN A 397 13.14 -1.99 0.88
C GLN A 397 12.54 -3.30 1.38
N ASN A 398 11.71 -3.27 2.39
CA ASN A 398 11.11 -4.48 2.95
C ASN A 398 9.78 -4.76 2.23
N ASN A 399 8.70 -4.85 2.87
CA ASN A 399 7.38 -5.21 2.37
C ASN A 399 7.03 -4.45 1.06
N THR A 400 7.54 -4.96 -0.05
CA THR A 400 7.40 -4.32 -1.37
C THR A 400 6.49 -5.16 -2.25
N GLY A 401 5.39 -4.57 -2.68
CA GLY A 401 4.41 -5.25 -3.53
C GLY A 401 4.12 -4.49 -4.82
N GLY A 402 3.89 -5.22 -5.90
CA GLY A 402 3.48 -4.61 -7.18
C GLY A 402 2.16 -3.86 -7.08
N LEU A 403 1.28 -4.24 -6.14
CA LEU A 403 0.05 -3.52 -5.83
C LEU A 403 0.01 -3.05 -4.37
N VAL A 404 0.22 -3.93 -3.40
CA VAL A 404 0.12 -3.60 -1.98
C VAL A 404 1.44 -3.94 -1.27
N GLY A 405 2.03 -2.97 -0.57
CA GLY A 405 3.27 -3.19 0.17
C GLY A 405 3.06 -4.11 1.36
N GLN A 406 2.17 -3.73 2.25
CA GLN A 406 1.83 -4.50 3.45
C GLN A 406 0.31 -4.59 3.65
N LEU A 407 -0.14 -5.77 4.09
CA LEU A 407 -1.50 -6.02 4.57
C LEU A 407 -1.44 -6.32 6.07
N THR A 408 -2.07 -5.47 6.88
CA THR A 408 -2.24 -5.69 8.33
C THR A 408 -3.70 -5.46 8.72
N PRO A 409 -4.65 -6.22 8.14
CA PRO A 409 -6.08 -5.99 8.31
C PRO A 409 -6.54 -6.49 9.68
N ARG A 410 -6.56 -5.63 10.69
CA ARG A 410 -7.10 -5.97 12.02
C ARG A 410 -8.59 -5.68 12.04
N LYS A 411 -9.45 -6.70 12.27
CA LYS A 411 -10.91 -6.61 12.26
C LYS A 411 -11.46 -5.97 10.97
N LEU A 412 -10.85 -6.34 9.86
CA LEU A 412 -11.16 -5.82 8.54
C LEU A 412 -11.39 -7.00 7.59
N ASP A 413 -12.54 -7.04 6.96
CA ASP A 413 -12.79 -7.90 5.80
C ASP A 413 -12.11 -7.27 4.58
N PHE A 414 -10.98 -7.85 4.16
CA PHE A 414 -10.17 -7.33 3.06
C PHE A 414 -10.28 -8.19 1.82
N THR A 415 -10.55 -7.55 0.69
CA THR A 415 -10.54 -8.21 -0.63
C THR A 415 -9.72 -7.40 -1.64
N LEU A 416 -8.74 -8.07 -2.26
CA LEU A 416 -8.00 -7.59 -3.43
C LEU A 416 -8.41 -8.44 -4.64
N GLN A 417 -9.11 -7.85 -5.63
CA GLN A 417 -9.77 -8.63 -6.66
C GLN A 417 -9.58 -8.03 -8.06
N ASP A 418 -9.38 -8.92 -9.06
CA ASP A 418 -9.30 -8.57 -10.49
C ASP A 418 -8.26 -7.48 -10.77
N CYS A 419 -7.15 -7.49 -10.05
CA CYS A 419 -6.08 -6.51 -10.14
C CYS A 419 -4.83 -7.07 -10.83
N ALA A 420 -4.05 -6.19 -11.46
CA ALA A 420 -2.87 -6.62 -12.21
C ALA A 420 -1.64 -5.74 -11.94
N ASN A 421 -0.47 -6.39 -11.85
CA ASN A 421 0.83 -5.76 -11.90
C ASN A 421 1.58 -6.15 -13.17
N THR A 422 2.11 -5.15 -13.88
CA THR A 422 2.95 -5.35 -15.07
C THR A 422 4.35 -4.75 -14.92
N GLY A 423 4.55 -3.87 -13.93
CA GLY A 423 5.84 -3.27 -13.61
C GLY A 423 6.78 -4.21 -12.88
N GLU A 424 8.07 -3.98 -12.98
CA GLU A 424 9.08 -4.66 -12.19
C GLU A 424 8.96 -4.30 -10.71
N VAL A 425 9.15 -5.29 -9.82
CA VAL A 425 9.11 -5.10 -8.36
C VAL A 425 10.46 -5.47 -7.78
N VAL A 426 11.13 -4.52 -7.15
CA VAL A 426 12.46 -4.70 -6.56
C VAL A 426 12.44 -4.34 -5.09
N GLY A 427 12.98 -5.21 -4.25
CA GLY A 427 13.08 -4.95 -2.81
C GLY A 427 14.09 -5.84 -2.12
N SER A 428 14.19 -5.71 -0.80
CA SER A 428 15.15 -6.50 -0.02
C SER A 428 14.50 -7.74 0.62
N THR A 429 13.40 -7.54 1.33
CA THR A 429 12.73 -8.62 2.06
C THR A 429 11.22 -8.55 1.84
N TRP A 430 10.57 -9.69 1.69
CA TRP A 430 9.12 -9.81 1.45
C TRP A 430 8.66 -9.03 0.21
N VAL A 431 9.16 -9.47 -0.94
CA VAL A 431 8.84 -8.85 -2.23
C VAL A 431 7.81 -9.69 -2.98
N GLY A 432 6.67 -9.10 -3.29
CA GLY A 432 5.60 -9.80 -4.00
C GLY A 432 5.17 -9.09 -5.28
N GLY A 433 4.88 -9.84 -6.33
CA GLY A 433 4.36 -9.26 -7.57
C GLY A 433 3.03 -8.54 -7.38
N ILE A 434 2.26 -8.90 -6.35
CA ILE A 434 0.99 -8.29 -5.96
C ILE A 434 1.08 -7.74 -4.54
N VAL A 435 1.39 -8.56 -3.54
CA VAL A 435 1.46 -8.17 -2.12
C VAL A 435 2.85 -8.48 -1.59
N GLY A 436 3.52 -7.48 -1.00
CA GLY A 436 4.82 -7.67 -0.36
C GLY A 436 4.71 -8.60 0.85
N MET A 437 3.96 -8.19 1.85
CA MET A 437 3.74 -8.97 3.07
C MET A 437 2.27 -8.96 3.50
N ALA A 438 1.73 -10.11 3.87
CA ALA A 438 0.43 -10.26 4.49
C ALA A 438 0.60 -10.70 5.95
N ASP A 439 0.50 -9.73 6.89
CA ASP A 439 0.50 -9.96 8.34
C ASP A 439 -0.94 -9.89 8.84
N ILE A 440 -1.61 -11.04 8.96
CA ILE A 440 -3.04 -11.12 9.23
C ILE A 440 -3.25 -11.56 10.67
N PRO A 441 -3.64 -10.65 11.57
CA PRO A 441 -3.95 -10.98 12.95
C PRO A 441 -5.23 -11.83 13.05
N GLY A 442 -5.25 -12.79 13.95
CA GLY A 442 -6.26 -13.83 14.06
C GLY A 442 -7.73 -13.38 14.00
N GLY A 443 -8.54 -14.12 13.26
CA GLY A 443 -9.98 -13.94 13.12
C GLY A 443 -10.43 -13.06 11.97
N ASP A 444 -9.51 -12.58 11.14
CA ASP A 444 -9.81 -11.69 10.02
C ASP A 444 -9.83 -12.47 8.69
N HIS A 445 -10.66 -12.02 7.76
CA HIS A 445 -10.73 -12.58 6.41
C HIS A 445 -9.91 -11.72 5.45
N CYS A 446 -9.02 -12.37 4.70
CA CYS A 446 -8.17 -11.72 3.71
C CYS A 446 -8.15 -12.56 2.42
N GLU A 447 -8.67 -11.99 1.34
CA GLU A 447 -8.73 -12.66 0.05
C GLU A 447 -7.99 -11.89 -1.04
N VAL A 448 -7.13 -12.60 -1.80
CA VAL A 448 -6.54 -12.14 -3.06
C VAL A 448 -7.11 -13.00 -4.18
N LEU A 449 -7.99 -12.43 -4.97
CA LEU A 449 -8.83 -13.15 -5.92
C LEU A 449 -8.58 -12.69 -7.36
N ARG A 450 -8.28 -13.62 -8.25
CA ARG A 450 -8.06 -13.38 -9.69
C ARG A 450 -7.08 -12.25 -10.02
N CYS A 451 -6.07 -12.10 -9.18
CA CYS A 451 -5.01 -11.13 -9.41
C CYS A 451 -3.90 -11.72 -10.28
N SER A 452 -3.24 -10.88 -11.06
CA SER A 452 -2.19 -11.33 -11.98
C SER A 452 -0.93 -10.47 -11.89
N ASN A 453 0.23 -11.14 -11.90
CA ASN A 453 1.52 -10.52 -12.05
C ASN A 453 2.22 -10.98 -13.33
N SER A 454 2.68 -10.03 -14.13
CA SER A 454 3.54 -10.29 -15.29
C SER A 454 4.89 -9.57 -15.21
N GLY A 455 5.05 -8.66 -14.26
CA GLY A 455 6.32 -7.99 -13.97
C GLY A 455 7.32 -8.91 -13.27
N ALA A 456 8.60 -8.68 -13.49
CA ALA A 456 9.65 -9.38 -12.76
C ALA A 456 9.63 -9.02 -11.27
N VAL A 457 9.94 -9.99 -10.40
CA VAL A 457 10.03 -9.80 -8.95
C VAL A 457 11.44 -10.14 -8.50
N ASN A 458 12.15 -9.16 -7.95
CA ASN A 458 13.54 -9.28 -7.54
C ASN A 458 13.71 -8.96 -6.06
N ALA A 459 14.26 -9.90 -5.28
CA ALA A 459 14.49 -9.71 -3.85
C ALA A 459 15.89 -10.18 -3.41
N ASP A 460 16.38 -9.60 -2.33
CA ASP A 460 17.58 -10.14 -1.66
C ASP A 460 17.25 -11.43 -0.89
N SER A 461 16.08 -11.47 -0.22
CA SER A 461 15.78 -12.53 0.75
C SER A 461 14.57 -13.38 0.38
N SER A 462 13.37 -12.80 0.29
CA SER A 462 12.15 -13.58 0.05
C SER A 462 11.29 -12.95 -1.04
N ALA A 463 10.89 -13.74 -2.05
CA ALA A 463 10.10 -13.30 -3.17
C ALA A 463 8.96 -14.24 -3.49
N GLY A 464 7.80 -13.68 -3.86
CA GLY A 464 6.68 -14.44 -4.41
C GLY A 464 6.09 -13.78 -5.64
N GLY A 465 5.70 -14.55 -6.63
CA GLY A 465 5.08 -14.01 -7.85
C GLY A 465 3.76 -13.27 -7.55
N ILE A 466 3.07 -13.65 -6.49
CA ILE A 466 1.86 -12.99 -5.98
C ILE A 466 2.14 -12.40 -4.59
N VAL A 467 2.52 -13.19 -3.60
CA VAL A 467 2.77 -12.74 -2.23
C VAL A 467 4.19 -13.05 -1.81
N GLY A 468 4.95 -12.05 -1.38
CA GLY A 468 6.34 -12.21 -0.92
C GLY A 468 6.46 -12.98 0.37
N GLY A 469 5.62 -12.67 1.35
CA GLY A 469 5.53 -13.38 2.61
C GLY A 469 4.15 -13.33 3.23
N GLY A 470 3.71 -14.46 3.81
CA GLY A 470 2.50 -14.55 4.62
C GLY A 470 2.86 -14.87 6.06
N VAL A 471 2.37 -14.07 7.00
CA VAL A 471 2.56 -14.26 8.45
C VAL A 471 1.22 -14.24 9.12
N GLY A 472 1.03 -15.18 10.01
CA GLY A 472 -0.05 -15.11 10.96
C GLY A 472 0.51 -14.82 12.35
N PRO A 473 0.04 -13.81 13.07
CA PRO A 473 0.54 -13.53 14.41
C PRO A 473 -0.19 -14.28 15.52
N CYS A 474 0.49 -14.46 16.48
CA CYS A 474 0.60 -15.27 17.66
C CYS A 474 -0.25 -14.90 18.87
N THR A 475 -1.24 -14.05 18.86
CA THR A 475 -1.83 -13.57 20.13
C THR A 475 -3.29 -13.88 20.39
N THR A 476 -4.05 -14.37 19.41
CA THR A 476 -5.46 -14.74 19.62
C THR A 476 -5.81 -16.07 18.93
N PRO A 477 -6.56 -16.95 19.60
CA PRO A 477 -6.95 -18.23 19.01
C PRO A 477 -8.07 -18.04 17.98
N VAL A 478 -8.02 -18.88 16.94
CA VAL A 478 -9.09 -19.23 15.99
C VAL A 478 -9.14 -18.45 14.67
N GLY A 479 -8.75 -19.15 13.58
CA GLY A 479 -9.40 -18.99 12.28
C GLY A 479 -8.98 -17.80 11.42
N THR A 480 -7.69 -17.48 11.35
CA THR A 480 -7.19 -16.55 10.32
C THR A 480 -7.01 -17.30 9.02
N GLU A 481 -7.50 -16.75 7.93
CA GLU A 481 -7.38 -17.35 6.63
C GLU A 481 -6.93 -16.31 5.60
N LEU A 482 -5.74 -16.55 5.02
CA LEU A 482 -5.32 -15.89 3.80
C LEU A 482 -5.71 -16.77 2.61
N GLN A 483 -6.61 -16.31 1.77
CA GLN A 483 -7.02 -17.01 0.56
C GLN A 483 -6.37 -16.39 -0.67
N LEU A 484 -5.59 -17.18 -1.41
CA LEU A 484 -5.07 -16.86 -2.73
C LEU A 484 -5.84 -17.70 -3.75
N ASN A 485 -6.79 -17.10 -4.45
CA ASN A 485 -7.71 -17.83 -5.29
C ASN A 485 -7.63 -17.37 -6.75
N ALA A 486 -7.45 -18.31 -7.66
CA ALA A 486 -7.37 -18.09 -9.11
C ALA A 486 -6.34 -17.01 -9.52
N CYS A 487 -5.26 -16.86 -8.75
CA CYS A 487 -4.20 -15.90 -9.04
C CYS A 487 -3.17 -16.46 -10.03
N ARG A 488 -2.57 -15.60 -10.84
CA ARG A 488 -1.63 -15.99 -11.89
C ARG A 488 -0.34 -15.19 -11.84
N ASN A 489 0.79 -15.91 -11.89
CA ASN A 489 2.10 -15.30 -12.09
C ASN A 489 2.70 -15.77 -13.42
N SER A 490 3.11 -14.82 -14.24
CA SER A 490 3.92 -15.07 -15.43
C SER A 490 5.27 -14.34 -15.41
N GLY A 491 5.48 -13.48 -14.43
CA GLY A 491 6.75 -12.79 -14.20
C GLY A 491 7.81 -13.71 -13.60
N ILE A 492 9.07 -13.43 -13.92
CA ILE A 492 10.20 -14.15 -13.33
C ILE A 492 10.36 -13.71 -11.87
N VAL A 493 10.52 -14.68 -10.96
CA VAL A 493 10.78 -14.45 -9.54
C VAL A 493 12.22 -14.76 -9.24
N THR A 494 13.00 -13.78 -8.79
CA THR A 494 14.44 -13.95 -8.50
C THR A 494 14.78 -13.59 -7.07
N VAL A 495 15.54 -14.43 -6.38
CA VAL A 495 16.14 -14.14 -5.08
C VAL A 495 17.65 -14.26 -5.10
N GLN A 496 18.35 -13.52 -4.23
CA GLN A 496 19.77 -13.72 -3.98
C GLN A 496 20.00 -14.85 -2.96
N ARG A 497 19.09 -15.01 -2.01
CA ARG A 497 19.14 -15.99 -0.92
C ARG A 497 17.75 -16.21 -0.32
N ASN A 498 17.63 -17.26 0.49
CA ASN A 498 16.42 -17.67 1.22
C ASN A 498 15.30 -18.23 0.32
N MET A 499 14.11 -17.61 0.19
CA MET A 499 12.95 -18.29 -0.32
C MET A 499 12.35 -17.61 -1.55
N ALA A 500 12.04 -18.37 -2.58
CA ALA A 500 11.24 -17.88 -3.69
C ALA A 500 10.14 -18.87 -4.07
N GLY A 501 8.94 -18.33 -4.34
CA GLY A 501 7.81 -19.11 -4.84
C GLY A 501 7.14 -18.42 -6.02
N GLY A 502 6.66 -19.21 -6.97
CA GLY A 502 5.93 -18.66 -8.12
C GLY A 502 4.63 -17.94 -7.73
N ILE A 503 4.03 -18.32 -6.61
CA ILE A 503 2.85 -17.66 -6.02
C ILE A 503 3.20 -17.07 -4.65
N LEU A 504 3.72 -17.86 -3.72
CA LEU A 504 4.00 -17.45 -2.35
C LEU A 504 5.48 -17.69 -2.00
N GLY A 505 6.20 -16.64 -1.63
CA GLY A 505 7.63 -16.73 -1.29
C GLY A 505 7.88 -17.49 0.00
N ALA A 506 7.27 -17.06 1.08
CA ALA A 506 7.43 -17.69 2.38
C ALA A 506 6.15 -17.72 3.21
N VAL A 507 5.98 -18.79 3.99
CA VAL A 507 4.98 -18.93 5.04
C VAL A 507 5.67 -18.82 6.39
N ILE A 508 5.27 -17.87 7.21
CA ILE A 508 5.71 -17.79 8.60
C ILE A 508 4.46 -18.01 9.46
N SER A 509 4.29 -19.22 9.97
CA SER A 509 3.18 -19.55 10.87
C SER A 509 3.67 -19.51 12.31
N ASP A 510 2.99 -18.77 13.14
CA ASP A 510 3.20 -18.75 14.59
C ASP A 510 1.99 -19.38 15.30
N LYS A 511 2.20 -20.48 15.94
CA LYS A 511 1.47 -21.16 17.04
C LYS A 511 -0.02 -21.49 16.96
N ASN A 512 -0.92 -20.85 16.19
CA ASN A 512 -2.36 -20.87 16.53
C ASN A 512 -3.34 -21.31 15.42
N GLY A 513 -2.96 -22.12 14.45
CA GLY A 513 -3.94 -22.69 13.51
C GLY A 513 -4.34 -21.74 12.37
N GLU A 514 -3.46 -20.85 11.98
CA GLU A 514 -3.60 -20.00 10.81
C GLU A 514 -3.41 -20.81 9.55
N THR A 515 -4.28 -20.62 8.57
CA THR A 515 -4.24 -21.34 7.30
C THR A 515 -4.05 -20.36 6.14
N ILE A 516 -3.05 -20.62 5.32
CA ILE A 516 -2.94 -20.02 3.99
C ILE A 516 -3.51 -21.04 3.00
N HIS A 517 -4.52 -20.63 2.26
CA HIS A 517 -5.12 -21.46 1.22
C HIS A 517 -4.78 -20.91 -0.16
N ILE A 518 -4.13 -21.72 -0.99
CA ILE A 518 -3.79 -21.41 -2.38
C ILE A 518 -4.63 -22.34 -3.25
N ASP A 519 -5.62 -21.80 -3.95
CA ASP A 519 -6.52 -22.58 -4.79
C ASP A 519 -6.59 -22.05 -6.22
N LYS A 520 -6.61 -22.95 -7.20
CA LYS A 520 -6.72 -22.64 -8.62
C LYS A 520 -5.70 -21.63 -9.14
N CYS A 521 -4.54 -21.54 -8.50
CA CYS A 521 -3.48 -20.62 -8.90
C CYS A 521 -2.59 -21.22 -9.99
N GLU A 522 -1.97 -20.34 -10.78
CA GLU A 522 -1.09 -20.73 -11.88
C GLU A 522 0.23 -19.94 -11.83
N ASN A 523 1.35 -20.63 -11.88
CA ASN A 523 2.66 -20.03 -12.14
C ASN A 523 3.20 -20.51 -13.48
N THR A 524 3.50 -19.57 -14.37
CA THR A 524 4.20 -19.83 -15.64
C THR A 524 5.56 -19.13 -15.71
N GLY A 525 5.86 -18.26 -14.74
CA GLY A 525 7.13 -17.59 -14.63
C GLY A 525 8.19 -18.46 -13.96
N ASN A 526 9.43 -18.34 -14.38
CA ASN A 526 10.53 -19.06 -13.76
C ASN A 526 10.82 -18.55 -12.34
N VAL A 527 11.17 -19.46 -11.44
CA VAL A 527 11.60 -19.15 -10.07
C VAL A 527 13.09 -19.40 -9.97
N ARG A 528 13.85 -18.36 -9.66
CA ARG A 528 15.32 -18.39 -9.74
C ARG A 528 15.98 -18.00 -8.43
N SER A 529 17.10 -18.67 -8.12
CA SER A 529 18.14 -18.11 -7.24
C SER A 529 19.30 -17.61 -8.10
N ALA A 530 19.72 -16.38 -7.88
CA ALA A 530 20.90 -15.81 -8.55
C ALA A 530 22.20 -16.47 -8.05
N THR A 531 22.11 -17.27 -6.98
CA THR A 531 23.22 -18.02 -6.38
C THR A 531 22.86 -19.50 -6.31
N THR A 532 23.74 -20.29 -5.74
CA THR A 532 23.52 -21.72 -5.45
C THR A 532 22.85 -21.95 -4.08
N SER A 533 22.30 -20.91 -3.47
CA SER A 533 21.59 -20.96 -2.19
C SER A 533 20.12 -20.60 -2.37
N GLY A 534 19.28 -21.10 -1.51
CA GLY A 534 17.85 -20.73 -1.49
C GLY A 534 16.91 -21.93 -1.50
N ARG A 535 15.65 -21.66 -1.28
CA ARG A 535 14.55 -22.61 -1.32
C ARG A 535 13.56 -22.14 -2.37
N LEU A 536 13.52 -22.85 -3.47
CA LEU A 536 12.77 -22.45 -4.65
C LEU A 536 11.62 -23.40 -4.89
N GLY A 537 10.39 -22.90 -4.85
CA GLY A 537 9.18 -23.66 -5.13
C GLY A 537 8.44 -23.09 -6.33
N GLY A 538 7.91 -23.93 -7.19
CA GLY A 538 7.09 -23.49 -8.32
C GLY A 538 5.87 -22.70 -7.88
N ILE A 539 5.32 -23.02 -6.71
CA ILE A 539 4.19 -22.31 -6.09
C ILE A 539 4.62 -21.72 -4.76
N VAL A 540 5.18 -22.50 -3.82
CA VAL A 540 5.56 -22.04 -2.49
C VAL A 540 7.06 -22.24 -2.25
N GLY A 541 7.78 -21.18 -1.96
CA GLY A 541 9.24 -21.23 -1.71
C GLY A 541 9.61 -21.92 -0.40
N GLY A 542 8.84 -21.71 0.65
CA GLY A 542 9.09 -22.43 1.90
C GLY A 542 8.23 -21.97 3.07
N GLY A 543 8.10 -22.87 4.04
CA GLY A 543 7.52 -22.58 5.34
C GLY A 543 8.59 -22.54 6.43
N VAL A 544 8.65 -21.49 7.20
CA VAL A 544 9.39 -21.45 8.45
C VAL A 544 8.37 -21.66 9.56
N ALA A 545 8.29 -22.87 10.10
CA ALA A 545 7.55 -23.08 11.33
C ALA A 545 8.30 -22.37 12.48
N GLY A 546 7.85 -21.20 12.86
CA GLY A 546 8.12 -20.71 14.19
C GLY A 546 7.35 -21.61 15.16
N TYR A 547 7.96 -22.04 16.22
CA TYR A 547 7.48 -22.85 17.33
C TYR A 547 6.13 -23.57 17.19
N VAL A 548 6.13 -24.87 17.39
CA VAL A 548 4.96 -25.75 17.34
C VAL A 548 3.88 -25.32 18.34
N SER A 549 2.71 -24.96 17.88
CA SER A 549 1.52 -24.79 18.74
C SER A 549 0.87 -26.13 19.05
N ASN A 550 0.17 -26.16 20.17
CA ASN A 550 -0.50 -27.36 20.71
C ASN A 550 -1.83 -27.71 20.00
N ASP A 551 -2.19 -27.07 18.87
CA ASP A 551 -3.38 -27.45 18.11
C ASP A 551 -3.01 -28.29 16.89
N PRO A 552 -3.40 -29.54 16.90
CA PRO A 552 -2.97 -30.50 15.90
C PRO A 552 -3.72 -30.50 14.57
N ALA A 553 -4.79 -29.73 14.40
CA ALA A 553 -5.82 -30.09 13.45
C ALA A 553 -5.75 -29.44 12.04
N ALA A 554 -5.02 -28.34 11.84
CA ALA A 554 -5.02 -27.65 10.52
C ALA A 554 -3.62 -27.54 9.90
N PRO A 555 -3.48 -27.73 8.56
CA PRO A 555 -2.24 -27.42 7.86
C PRO A 555 -2.01 -25.89 7.87
N ALA A 556 -0.76 -25.44 8.04
CA ALA A 556 -0.40 -24.04 7.95
C ALA A 556 -0.51 -23.48 6.51
N CYS A 557 -0.36 -24.36 5.51
CA CYS A 557 -0.54 -24.04 4.10
C CYS A 557 -1.27 -25.19 3.40
N LEU A 558 -2.36 -24.87 2.73
CA LEU A 558 -3.12 -25.80 1.89
C LEU A 558 -3.04 -25.34 0.44
N VAL A 559 -2.51 -26.19 -0.45
CA VAL A 559 -2.39 -25.92 -1.89
C VAL A 559 -3.28 -26.88 -2.64
N THR A 560 -4.29 -26.35 -3.33
CA THR A 560 -5.26 -27.16 -4.07
C THR A 560 -5.42 -26.71 -5.51
N ASN A 561 -5.70 -27.65 -6.41
CA ASN A 561 -6.04 -27.37 -7.81
C ASN A 561 -5.09 -26.42 -8.53
N THR A 562 -3.80 -26.45 -8.20
CA THR A 562 -2.83 -25.43 -8.58
C THR A 562 -1.79 -25.99 -9.54
N VAL A 563 -1.36 -25.16 -10.49
CA VAL A 563 -0.47 -25.56 -11.59
C VAL A 563 0.82 -24.75 -11.58
N ASN A 564 1.95 -25.43 -11.62
CA ASN A 564 3.24 -24.83 -11.97
C ASN A 564 3.69 -25.27 -13.36
N CYS A 565 4.00 -24.31 -14.21
CA CYS A 565 4.60 -24.52 -15.53
C CYS A 565 5.97 -23.82 -15.64
N GLY A 566 6.35 -23.00 -14.68
CA GLY A 566 7.64 -22.30 -14.66
C GLY A 566 8.77 -23.19 -14.17
N ASP A 567 9.96 -23.00 -14.73
CA ASP A 567 11.16 -23.70 -14.31
C ASP A 567 11.69 -23.15 -12.98
N ILE A 568 12.36 -24.03 -12.24
CA ILE A 568 13.06 -23.70 -11.01
C ILE A 568 14.55 -23.74 -11.32
N VAL A 569 15.24 -22.61 -11.15
CA VAL A 569 16.59 -22.42 -11.67
C VAL A 569 17.55 -21.97 -10.57
N PHE A 570 18.63 -22.70 -10.35
CA PHE A 570 19.74 -22.30 -9.50
C PHE A 570 20.94 -21.89 -10.33
N GLY A 571 21.54 -20.73 -10.02
CA GLY A 571 22.76 -20.23 -10.66
C GLY A 571 22.65 -20.19 -12.19
N ASP A 572 23.54 -20.92 -12.88
CA ASP A 572 23.60 -21.01 -14.33
C ASP A 572 22.55 -21.93 -14.97
N GLY A 573 21.92 -22.81 -14.18
CA GLY A 573 20.84 -23.68 -14.64
C GLY A 573 21.22 -24.70 -15.71
N VAL A 574 22.48 -25.13 -15.73
CA VAL A 574 23.00 -26.00 -16.80
C VAL A 574 22.73 -27.48 -16.58
N GLN A 575 22.57 -27.91 -15.34
CA GLN A 575 22.40 -29.32 -14.99
C GLN A 575 20.94 -29.71 -14.88
N ASP A 576 20.47 -30.63 -15.73
CA ASP A 576 19.15 -31.25 -15.65
C ASP A 576 19.26 -32.58 -14.88
N PHE A 577 18.16 -32.94 -14.16
CA PHE A 577 18.09 -34.19 -13.39
C PHE A 577 17.81 -35.42 -14.29
N ALA A 578 18.54 -35.62 -15.34
CA ALA A 578 18.33 -36.81 -16.16
C ALA A 578 18.84 -38.07 -15.46
N GLY A 579 17.99 -39.04 -15.19
CA GLY A 579 18.33 -40.43 -15.02
C GLY A 579 18.33 -41.05 -13.62
N PHE A 580 17.31 -40.80 -12.80
CA PHE A 580 17.09 -41.55 -11.56
C PHE A 580 15.77 -42.31 -11.55
N ASP A 581 15.81 -43.62 -11.32
CA ASP A 581 14.71 -44.55 -11.52
C ASP A 581 13.94 -44.94 -10.24
N SER A 582 13.93 -44.14 -9.15
CA SER A 582 13.27 -44.61 -7.94
C SER A 582 12.55 -43.54 -7.13
N LEU A 583 11.30 -43.83 -6.75
CA LEU A 583 10.63 -43.22 -5.61
C LEU A 583 11.37 -43.55 -4.32
N VAL A 584 12.44 -42.81 -4.00
CA VAL A 584 13.20 -43.06 -2.77
C VAL A 584 12.71 -42.11 -1.70
N THR A 585 12.08 -42.65 -0.70
CA THR A 585 11.81 -42.01 0.57
C THR A 585 12.99 -42.30 1.50
N GLY A 586 13.74 -41.25 1.91
CA GLY A 586 14.85 -41.42 2.85
C GLY A 586 14.33 -41.60 4.28
N ASN A 587 14.54 -42.78 4.87
CA ASN A 587 14.23 -43.03 6.27
C ASN A 587 15.40 -42.60 7.18
N VAL A 588 15.11 -41.73 8.16
CA VAL A 588 16.02 -41.42 9.27
C VAL A 588 15.51 -42.12 10.54
N THR A 589 16.23 -43.17 10.96
CA THR A 589 15.79 -44.07 12.03
C THR A 589 16.25 -43.69 13.44
N ASN A 590 16.77 -42.48 13.69
CA ASN A 590 17.33 -42.13 15.03
C ASN A 590 16.90 -40.73 15.50
N GLU A 591 16.01 -40.68 16.46
CA GLU A 591 15.35 -39.49 16.99
C GLU A 591 16.29 -38.43 17.60
N THR A 592 17.42 -38.83 18.23
CA THR A 592 18.33 -37.90 18.90
C THR A 592 19.23 -37.14 17.94
N THR A 593 19.42 -37.63 16.73
CA THR A 593 20.20 -36.98 15.66
C THR A 593 19.30 -36.23 14.68
N LEU A 594 17.95 -36.42 14.78
CA LEU A 594 16.98 -35.81 13.86
C LEU A 594 16.90 -34.30 14.08
N GLY A 595 16.84 -33.85 15.34
CA GLY A 595 16.71 -32.42 15.65
C GLY A 595 17.84 -31.54 15.09
N ASP A 596 19.09 -31.97 15.29
CA ASP A 596 20.27 -31.25 14.79
C ASP A 596 20.37 -31.34 13.25
N LYS A 597 20.07 -32.51 12.67
CA LYS A 597 20.07 -32.70 11.22
C LYS A 597 18.93 -31.99 10.53
N VAL A 598 17.73 -31.95 11.12
CA VAL A 598 16.59 -31.22 10.60
C VAL A 598 16.92 -29.73 10.51
N THR A 599 17.49 -29.13 11.53
CA THR A 599 17.92 -27.73 11.51
C THR A 599 18.97 -27.46 10.42
N GLN A 600 19.90 -28.37 10.23
CA GLN A 600 20.93 -28.25 9.22
C GLN A 600 20.38 -28.44 7.79
N VAL A 601 19.48 -29.39 7.59
CA VAL A 601 18.82 -29.68 6.32
C VAL A 601 17.84 -28.56 5.95
N LEU A 602 17.04 -28.07 6.88
CA LEU A 602 16.14 -26.93 6.65
C LEU A 602 16.89 -25.63 6.36
N GLY A 603 18.19 -25.56 6.65
CA GLY A 603 19.07 -24.45 6.31
C GLY A 603 19.63 -24.50 4.88
N GLY A 604 19.61 -25.67 4.20
CA GLY A 604 20.20 -25.89 2.89
C GLY A 604 19.34 -25.48 1.70
N PRO A 605 19.92 -25.54 0.48
CA PRO A 605 19.17 -25.31 -0.75
C PRO A 605 18.17 -26.45 -1.03
N CYS A 606 16.95 -26.06 -1.43
CA CYS A 606 15.88 -26.98 -1.76
C CYS A 606 15.13 -26.55 -3.01
N ALA A 607 14.68 -27.50 -3.84
CA ALA A 607 13.90 -27.27 -5.04
C ALA A 607 12.65 -28.16 -5.04
N GLY A 608 11.49 -27.59 -5.17
CA GLY A 608 10.23 -28.33 -5.30
C GLY A 608 9.39 -27.80 -6.45
N GLY A 609 8.91 -28.68 -7.31
CA GLY A 609 8.05 -28.30 -8.44
C GLY A 609 6.80 -27.56 -8.01
N ILE A 610 6.27 -27.85 -6.82
CA ILE A 610 5.17 -27.12 -6.19
C ILE A 610 5.67 -26.42 -4.91
N VAL A 611 6.20 -27.16 -3.93
CA VAL A 611 6.66 -26.61 -2.66
C VAL A 611 8.11 -27.00 -2.41
N ALA A 612 8.98 -26.00 -2.13
CA ALA A 612 10.39 -26.30 -1.88
C ALA A 612 10.60 -26.98 -0.52
N VAL A 613 10.18 -26.32 0.54
CA VAL A 613 10.30 -26.83 1.92
C VAL A 613 9.05 -26.46 2.71
N SER A 614 8.48 -27.41 3.43
CA SER A 614 7.46 -27.09 4.41
C SER A 614 7.51 -28.06 5.61
N TYR A 615 6.93 -27.58 6.66
CA TYR A 615 6.80 -28.31 7.93
C TYR A 615 5.36 -28.63 8.28
N ARG A 616 4.35 -28.09 7.58
CA ARG A 616 2.91 -28.31 7.85
C ARG A 616 2.10 -27.88 6.65
N SER A 617 2.25 -28.55 5.50
CA SER A 617 1.43 -28.24 4.33
C SER A 617 0.72 -29.47 3.77
N ALA A 618 -0.46 -29.22 3.23
CA ALA A 618 -1.20 -30.21 2.46
C ALA A 618 -1.28 -29.76 1.00
N MET A 619 -1.15 -30.69 0.08
CA MET A 619 -1.29 -30.50 -1.35
C MET A 619 -2.26 -31.51 -1.94
N GLU A 620 -3.25 -31.01 -2.68
CA GLU A 620 -4.26 -31.85 -3.33
C GLU A 620 -4.49 -31.38 -4.76
N ASN A 621 -4.57 -32.31 -5.70
CA ASN A 621 -4.84 -32.02 -7.11
C ASN A 621 -3.88 -31.00 -7.73
N CYS A 622 -2.58 -31.07 -7.44
CA CYS A 622 -1.60 -30.14 -7.98
C CYS A 622 -0.84 -30.73 -9.17
N LEU A 623 -0.45 -29.87 -10.11
CA LEU A 623 0.30 -30.26 -11.29
C LEU A 623 1.58 -29.45 -11.42
N ASN A 624 2.72 -30.13 -11.61
CA ASN A 624 3.98 -29.51 -12.02
C ASN A 624 4.38 -29.95 -13.41
N THR A 625 4.60 -29.01 -14.31
CA THR A 625 5.16 -29.24 -15.65
C THR A 625 6.49 -28.52 -15.86
N GLY A 626 6.94 -27.71 -14.91
CA GLY A 626 8.23 -27.04 -14.94
C GLY A 626 9.39 -27.96 -14.60
N SER A 627 10.55 -27.66 -15.14
CA SER A 627 11.80 -28.37 -14.89
C SER A 627 12.52 -27.81 -13.67
N ILE A 628 13.38 -28.62 -13.06
CA ILE A 628 14.33 -28.17 -12.03
C ILE A 628 15.73 -28.17 -12.65
N LEU A 629 16.35 -27.01 -12.75
CA LEU A 629 17.64 -26.78 -13.37
C LEU A 629 18.64 -26.32 -12.31
N LEU A 630 19.72 -27.05 -12.14
CA LEU A 630 20.74 -26.77 -11.13
C LEU A 630 21.96 -26.10 -11.72
N ASP A 631 22.69 -25.36 -10.90
CA ASP A 631 24.05 -24.92 -11.17
C ASP A 631 24.98 -26.13 -11.31
N SER A 632 25.97 -26.02 -12.19
CA SER A 632 26.93 -27.09 -12.47
C SER A 632 27.78 -27.52 -11.25
N SER A 633 27.87 -26.68 -10.22
CA SER A 633 28.56 -26.97 -8.95
C SER A 633 27.66 -27.67 -7.91
N MET A 634 26.37 -27.83 -8.17
CA MET A 634 25.39 -28.40 -7.24
C MET A 634 25.25 -29.91 -7.45
N THR A 635 25.03 -30.64 -6.38
CA THR A 635 24.77 -32.08 -6.40
C THR A 635 23.39 -32.36 -5.77
N PRO A 636 22.48 -33.06 -6.47
CA PRO A 636 21.23 -33.45 -5.90
C PRO A 636 21.38 -34.44 -4.76
N ALA A 637 20.63 -34.23 -3.67
CA ALA A 637 20.51 -35.18 -2.56
C ALA A 637 19.12 -35.73 -2.48
N PHE A 638 19.00 -37.00 -2.22
CA PHE A 638 17.76 -37.74 -2.17
C PHE A 638 17.48 -38.36 -0.79
N CYS A 639 18.46 -38.29 0.11
CA CYS A 639 18.31 -38.71 1.50
C CYS A 639 19.34 -38.02 2.40
N THR A 640 19.14 -38.06 3.72
CA THR A 640 20.03 -37.42 4.69
C THR A 640 21.45 -38.07 4.75
N SER A 641 21.61 -39.31 4.25
CA SER A 641 22.94 -39.94 4.13
C SER A 641 23.78 -39.34 3.01
N ASP A 642 23.17 -38.66 2.05
CA ASP A 642 23.86 -38.02 0.94
C ASP A 642 24.43 -36.65 1.31
N ILE A 643 24.18 -36.15 2.51
CA ILE A 643 24.81 -34.94 3.04
C ILE A 643 26.24 -35.25 3.37
N THR A 644 27.12 -35.02 2.42
CA THR A 644 28.54 -35.19 2.61
C THR A 644 29.13 -34.02 3.41
N ALA A 645 30.04 -34.33 4.34
CA ALA A 645 30.75 -33.34 5.11
C ALA A 645 31.63 -32.48 4.18
N GLU A 646 31.58 -31.15 4.41
CA GLU A 646 32.45 -30.12 3.89
C GLU A 646 32.67 -30.04 2.36
N GLY A 647 32.05 -29.07 1.73
CA GLY A 647 32.47 -28.47 0.47
C GLY A 647 31.59 -28.70 -0.76
N THR A 648 30.58 -29.59 -0.73
CA THR A 648 29.64 -29.76 -1.85
C THR A 648 28.30 -29.11 -1.50
N GLN A 649 27.82 -28.25 -2.35
CA GLN A 649 26.49 -27.70 -2.23
C GLN A 649 25.46 -28.75 -2.66
N THR A 650 24.89 -29.42 -1.68
CA THR A 650 23.89 -30.46 -1.88
C THR A 650 22.47 -29.82 -1.90
N VAL A 651 21.66 -30.15 -2.90
CA VAL A 651 20.29 -29.66 -3.07
C VAL A 651 19.31 -30.78 -2.85
N PHE A 652 18.31 -30.54 -2.00
CA PHE A 652 17.15 -31.44 -1.92
C PHE A 652 16.14 -31.06 -3.00
N ALA A 653 15.77 -31.99 -3.84
CA ALA A 653 14.93 -31.71 -4.99
C ALA A 653 13.84 -32.78 -5.18
N GLY A 654 12.65 -32.34 -5.61
CA GLY A 654 11.53 -33.23 -5.94
C GLY A 654 10.55 -32.57 -6.91
N ALA A 655 9.96 -33.35 -7.80
CA ALA A 655 9.04 -32.87 -8.83
C ALA A 655 7.79 -32.18 -8.25
N ILE A 656 7.35 -32.55 -7.07
CA ILE A 656 6.23 -31.96 -6.35
C ILE A 656 6.75 -31.27 -5.09
N TYR A 657 7.54 -31.98 -4.28
CA TYR A 657 8.00 -31.54 -2.99
C TYR A 657 9.52 -31.65 -2.84
N GLY A 658 10.21 -30.54 -2.64
CA GLY A 658 11.67 -30.52 -2.50
C GLY A 658 12.14 -31.18 -1.22
N LEU A 659 11.57 -30.79 -0.09
CA LEU A 659 11.84 -31.42 1.19
C LEU A 659 10.68 -31.22 2.16
N THR A 660 10.14 -32.27 2.73
CA THR A 660 9.27 -32.22 3.89
C THR A 660 9.88 -32.95 5.07
N VAL A 661 9.59 -32.48 6.27
CA VAL A 661 10.04 -33.11 7.50
C VAL A 661 8.83 -33.54 8.31
N TYR A 662 8.68 -34.84 8.46
CA TYR A 662 7.67 -35.43 9.31
C TYR A 662 8.31 -35.89 10.62
N SER A 663 7.90 -35.31 11.73
CA SER A 663 8.26 -35.83 13.07
C SER A 663 7.03 -36.41 13.73
N ASP A 664 7.10 -37.68 14.05
CA ASP A 664 6.17 -38.34 14.94
C ASP A 664 6.49 -37.88 16.39
N ASP A 665 6.10 -36.64 16.71
CA ASP A 665 6.19 -36.22 18.11
C ASP A 665 5.04 -36.89 18.85
N ALA A 666 5.38 -37.91 19.65
CA ALA A 666 4.46 -38.75 20.43
C ALA A 666 3.53 -37.97 21.38
N ARG A 667 3.53 -36.66 21.34
CA ARG A 667 2.62 -35.77 22.08
C ARG A 667 1.34 -35.39 21.32
N ASN A 668 1.21 -35.77 20.06
CA ASN A 668 0.05 -35.37 19.26
C ASN A 668 -0.45 -36.52 18.36
N ASP A 669 -1.54 -37.12 18.77
CA ASP A 669 -2.23 -38.28 18.16
C ASP A 669 -2.88 -38.02 16.78
N THR A 670 -2.41 -37.11 15.93
CA THR A 670 -3.07 -36.84 14.66
C THR A 670 -2.14 -36.84 13.44
N PRO A 671 -2.24 -37.88 12.57
CA PRO A 671 -1.44 -38.01 11.34
C PRO A 671 -1.89 -37.14 10.17
N GLN A 672 -2.72 -36.13 10.34
CA GLN A 672 -3.41 -35.44 9.24
C GLN A 672 -2.75 -34.16 8.71
N ARG A 673 -1.54 -33.83 9.08
CA ARG A 673 -1.01 -32.48 8.87
C ARG A 673 -0.23 -32.27 7.58
N GLU A 674 0.41 -33.30 7.08
CA GLU A 674 1.12 -33.27 5.81
C GLU A 674 0.48 -34.28 4.88
N ARG A 675 -0.02 -33.81 3.75
CA ARG A 675 -0.69 -34.68 2.80
C ARG A 675 -0.37 -34.26 1.38
N VAL A 676 0.02 -35.23 0.56
CA VAL A 676 0.21 -35.05 -0.87
C VAL A 676 -0.67 -36.05 -1.59
N VAL A 677 -1.76 -35.58 -2.16
CA VAL A 677 -2.81 -36.43 -2.72
C VAL A 677 -3.17 -35.99 -4.14
N ASP A 678 -3.34 -36.94 -5.03
CA ASP A 678 -3.78 -36.71 -6.42
C ASP A 678 -2.93 -35.70 -7.20
N CYS A 679 -1.63 -35.62 -6.89
CA CYS A 679 -0.71 -34.71 -7.55
C CYS A 679 -0.06 -35.37 -8.77
N SER A 680 0.24 -34.54 -9.78
CA SER A 680 0.81 -35.02 -11.05
C SER A 680 2.03 -34.19 -11.45
N TYR A 681 2.94 -34.76 -12.21
CA TYR A 681 4.11 -34.07 -12.75
C TYR A 681 4.50 -34.60 -14.13
N THR A 682 5.23 -33.80 -14.89
CA THR A 682 5.86 -34.20 -16.15
C THR A 682 7.39 -34.20 -15.99
N GLY A 683 8.08 -34.78 -16.95
CA GLY A 683 9.55 -34.81 -16.96
C GLY A 683 10.14 -36.06 -16.25
N ASP A 684 11.44 -36.17 -16.31
CA ASP A 684 12.22 -37.33 -15.81
C ASP A 684 12.75 -37.10 -14.39
N ALA A 685 12.03 -36.32 -13.57
CA ALA A 685 12.45 -36.08 -12.19
C ALA A 685 12.45 -37.40 -11.40
N PRO A 686 13.55 -37.70 -10.73
CA PRO A 686 13.75 -39.03 -10.12
C PRO A 686 12.88 -39.28 -8.88
N ILE A 687 12.41 -38.20 -8.25
CA ILE A 687 11.62 -38.27 -7.01
C ILE A 687 10.49 -37.26 -7.08
N ALA A 688 9.28 -37.69 -6.85
CA ALA A 688 8.13 -36.81 -6.75
C ALA A 688 8.12 -36.04 -5.42
N VAL A 689 8.39 -36.73 -4.32
CA VAL A 689 8.37 -36.19 -2.95
C VAL A 689 9.63 -36.62 -2.23
N ASN A 690 10.47 -35.66 -1.86
CA ASN A 690 11.62 -35.92 -1.03
C ASN A 690 11.27 -35.60 0.43
N ALA A 691 11.40 -36.57 1.30
CA ALA A 691 10.90 -36.45 2.66
C ALA A 691 11.78 -37.15 3.70
N ILE A 692 11.88 -36.56 4.88
CA ILE A 692 12.52 -37.14 6.06
C ILE A 692 11.42 -37.62 7.00
N PHE A 693 11.33 -38.92 7.19
CA PHE A 693 10.28 -39.55 7.97
C PHE A 693 10.77 -40.27 9.21
N SER A 694 9.92 -40.26 10.25
CA SER A 694 9.90 -41.22 11.32
C SER A 694 8.84 -42.32 11.15
N ALA A 695 7.92 -42.19 10.17
CA ALA A 695 6.78 -43.07 9.90
C ALA A 695 6.71 -43.56 8.44
N ASP A 696 5.74 -44.42 8.12
CA ASP A 696 5.54 -44.94 6.77
C ASP A 696 5.04 -43.86 5.81
N PRO A 697 5.73 -43.58 4.70
CA PRO A 697 5.35 -42.56 3.72
C PRO A 697 3.97 -42.77 3.09
N SER A 698 3.48 -44.01 3.03
CA SER A 698 2.20 -44.32 2.44
C SER A 698 0.97 -43.75 3.21
N GLU A 699 1.19 -43.30 4.44
CA GLU A 699 0.14 -42.72 5.26
C GLU A 699 -0.25 -41.29 4.81
N PHE A 700 0.62 -40.57 4.07
CA PHE A 700 0.32 -39.20 3.65
C PHE A 700 0.65 -38.88 2.19
N VAL A 701 1.31 -39.76 1.45
CA VAL A 701 1.52 -39.63 -0.01
C VAL A 701 0.63 -40.66 -0.71
N SER A 702 -0.34 -40.22 -1.47
CA SER A 702 -1.22 -41.12 -2.23
C SER A 702 -1.52 -40.57 -3.62
N ASN A 703 -1.58 -41.48 -4.61
CA ASN A 703 -1.93 -41.20 -6.01
C ASN A 703 -1.09 -40.06 -6.65
N VAL A 704 0.23 -40.06 -6.39
CA VAL A 704 1.17 -39.13 -7.06
C VAL A 704 1.68 -39.84 -8.32
N GLN A 705 1.54 -39.21 -9.50
CA GLN A 705 1.82 -39.87 -10.76
C GLN A 705 2.53 -38.97 -11.77
N GLN A 706 3.42 -39.59 -12.55
CA GLN A 706 3.96 -38.99 -13.75
C GLN A 706 2.95 -39.04 -14.89
N VAL A 707 2.78 -37.94 -15.61
CA VAL A 707 1.82 -37.81 -16.71
C VAL A 707 2.52 -37.38 -18.00
N THR A 708 1.98 -37.71 -19.13
CA THR A 708 2.47 -37.20 -20.41
C THR A 708 2.15 -35.70 -20.59
N PRO A 709 2.89 -34.98 -21.41
CA PRO A 709 2.61 -33.54 -21.65
C PRO A 709 1.16 -33.27 -22.15
N GLN A 710 0.60 -34.19 -22.92
CA GLN A 710 -0.79 -34.09 -23.39
C GLN A 710 -1.80 -34.25 -22.26
N GLN A 711 -1.59 -35.23 -21.37
CA GLN A 711 -2.41 -35.40 -20.16
C GLN A 711 -2.28 -34.19 -19.22
N ALA A 712 -1.06 -33.68 -19.05
CA ALA A 712 -0.81 -32.51 -18.24
C ALA A 712 -1.59 -31.27 -18.74
N GLN A 713 -1.63 -31.04 -20.05
CA GLN A 713 -2.39 -29.93 -20.63
C GLN A 713 -3.90 -30.05 -20.36
N GLN A 714 -4.46 -31.24 -20.46
CA GLN A 714 -5.87 -31.49 -20.16
C GLN A 714 -6.15 -31.29 -18.65
N LEU A 715 -5.26 -31.80 -17.81
CA LEU A 715 -5.39 -31.69 -16.37
C LEU A 715 -5.29 -30.22 -15.92
N ALA A 716 -4.33 -29.46 -16.43
CA ALA A 716 -4.19 -28.03 -16.12
C ALA A 716 -5.48 -27.25 -16.44
N ALA A 717 -6.08 -27.49 -17.61
CA ALA A 717 -7.34 -26.86 -17.98
C ALA A 717 -8.49 -27.21 -17.02
N SER A 718 -8.53 -28.46 -16.52
CA SER A 718 -9.53 -28.91 -15.55
C SER A 718 -9.32 -28.31 -14.15
N LEU A 719 -8.06 -28.19 -13.71
CA LEU A 719 -7.74 -27.67 -12.38
C LEU A 719 -8.01 -26.16 -12.24
N LEU A 720 -7.79 -25.42 -13.31
CA LEU A 720 -7.94 -23.96 -13.33
C LEU A 720 -9.37 -23.49 -13.69
N SER A 721 -10.25 -24.40 -14.10
CA SER A 721 -11.66 -24.12 -14.35
C SER A 721 -12.47 -24.06 -13.05
#